data_bd6d2bc5da7cb7bc156bc43b71293f12
#
_entry.id   bd6d2bc5da7cb7bc156bc43b71293f12
#
_cell.length_a   1.000
_cell.length_b   1.000
_cell.length_c   1.000
_cell.angle_alpha   90.00
_cell.angle_beta   90.00
_cell.angle_gamma   90.00
#
_symmetry.space_group_name_H-M   'P 1'
#
loop_
_entity.id
_entity.type
_entity.pdbx_description
1 polymer ?
#
loop_
_entity_poly.entity_id
_entity_poly.type
_entity_poly.pdbx_seq_one_letter_code
_entity_poly.pdbx_strand_id
1 'polypeptide(L)'
;MGVRGLLSVLLGDRVRLEKYKGVVGEVEEVSLDGVDQAPSTESVGVDPEDVRTVLREIKFISRNQTISTPNWRVRVQDISTSTRHTSTPLIYRISPSTEIQISRSTPSSPDTSFGSSFATGTTASYTLLGGLDHEIALVRKTIELPLLRPEIFSRFNVPPPRGLLLHGPSGTGKTSLLRAIAHETSAAHILSISASSVLGRYLGDTEAALRKVFEEAKMFSPSVILIDELDALAPRRDGDAAGETETRIVATLLTLFDSLAAHTSADNDENANDKHARVVVVAATNRIVSVDPALRRPGRFDREIELRIPDVSARTDILSLQLQKTPHSLSDAQIANIASKTHGFVGADIAALTREAVMCAVARGDELSMPVEEMLVASDDFDTAMLTVRASAMREIFLETPKVYWADIGGQEEVKQKLKEAVEWPLTHPESFSRLGITPPRGILLYGPPGCSKTLTAKALATEAGLNFLAVKGPEIFNKYVGESEKSIREIFRKARNASPSIIFFDEIDALSAARGQAETGGDRVLTSLLNEMDGIESMGNVIVLAATNRPEIIDSALLRPGRIDRMLYVGPPDLEARKKILEVRFRSMSIGLDVDIMTLAIQTDGCSGAEIVALCQEAGLQAMNEDIDSPCISGCHFSKALKCLNRSITPEMVKFYEEFKAGIAKV
;
A
#
# COMPACT_ATOMS: atom_id res chain seq x y z
N MET A 1 -2.91 -35.80 -52.98
CA MET A 1 -4.06 -35.99 -52.05
C MET A 1 -3.67 -35.87 -50.56
N GLY A 2 -2.39 -35.90 -50.19
CA GLY A 2 -1.97 -35.87 -48.76
C GLY A 2 -2.06 -34.53 -48.01
N VAL A 3 -2.26 -33.41 -48.66
CA VAL A 3 -2.23 -32.08 -48.04
C VAL A 3 -3.65 -31.59 -47.64
N ARG A 4 -4.69 -32.16 -48.23
CA ARG A 4 -6.08 -31.77 -47.87
C ARG A 4 -6.53 -32.32 -46.52
N GLY A 5 -5.92 -33.36 -45.95
CA GLY A 5 -6.25 -33.88 -44.64
C GLY A 5 -5.60 -33.11 -43.46
N LEU A 6 -4.53 -32.37 -43.70
CA LEU A 6 -3.86 -31.54 -42.70
C LEU A 6 -4.58 -30.23 -42.37
N LEU A 7 -5.50 -29.83 -43.20
CA LEU A 7 -6.25 -28.59 -43.14
C LEU A 7 -7.77 -28.83 -43.13
N SER A 8 -8.26 -29.70 -42.27
CA SER A 8 -9.67 -29.61 -41.85
C SER A 8 -9.86 -28.43 -40.88
N VAL A 9 -9.33 -27.31 -41.26
CA VAL A 9 -9.62 -26.01 -40.65
C VAL A 9 -10.88 -25.51 -41.35
N LEU A 10 -11.96 -25.40 -40.60
CA LEU A 10 -13.13 -24.61 -40.87
C LEU A 10 -13.50 -24.44 -42.34
N LEU A 11 -14.54 -25.15 -42.75
CA LEU A 11 -15.23 -24.93 -44.03
C LEU A 11 -15.59 -23.44 -44.16
N GLY A 12 -14.82 -22.69 -44.92
CA GLY A 12 -15.10 -21.30 -45.24
C GLY A 12 -13.87 -20.40 -45.48
N ASP A 13 -12.73 -20.72 -44.96
CA ASP A 13 -11.55 -19.87 -45.13
C ASP A 13 -10.72 -20.23 -46.36
N ARG A 14 -10.38 -19.23 -47.17
CA ARG A 14 -9.43 -19.36 -48.29
C ARG A 14 -8.03 -19.45 -47.74
N VAL A 15 -7.48 -20.67 -47.57
CA VAL A 15 -6.11 -20.91 -47.13
C VAL A 15 -5.20 -20.97 -48.35
N ARG A 16 -4.17 -20.12 -48.35
CA ARG A 16 -3.08 -20.16 -49.33
C ARG A 16 -2.11 -21.26 -48.95
N LEU A 17 -2.02 -22.32 -49.76
CA LEU A 17 -1.08 -23.44 -49.55
C LEU A 17 0.30 -23.04 -50.06
N GLU A 18 1.23 -22.75 -49.16
CA GLU A 18 2.65 -22.64 -49.48
C GLU A 18 3.35 -23.95 -49.24
N LYS A 19 4.34 -24.27 -50.12
CA LYS A 19 5.12 -25.48 -50.04
C LYS A 19 6.05 -25.42 -48.81
N TYR A 20 5.83 -26.27 -47.81
CA TYR A 20 6.71 -26.33 -46.64
C TYR A 20 8.12 -26.74 -47.04
N LYS A 21 9.12 -25.91 -46.69
CA LYS A 21 10.54 -26.13 -46.98
C LYS A 21 11.37 -26.53 -45.74
N GLY A 22 10.71 -26.84 -44.62
CA GLY A 22 11.37 -27.18 -43.36
C GLY A 22 11.73 -28.68 -43.23
N VAL A 23 12.49 -28.99 -42.19
CA VAL A 23 12.86 -30.38 -41.84
C VAL A 23 11.65 -31.10 -41.26
N VAL A 24 11.35 -32.32 -41.75
CA VAL A 24 10.33 -33.22 -41.25
C VAL A 24 11.00 -34.25 -40.38
N GLY A 25 10.62 -34.32 -39.07
CA GLY A 25 11.14 -35.33 -38.13
C GLY A 25 10.34 -36.63 -38.21
N GLU A 26 10.99 -37.78 -37.97
CA GLU A 26 10.30 -39.05 -37.73
C GLU A 26 9.98 -39.20 -36.23
N VAL A 27 8.80 -39.75 -35.94
CA VAL A 27 8.26 -39.82 -34.59
C VAL A 27 8.33 -41.27 -34.07
N GLU A 28 8.87 -41.42 -32.86
CA GLU A 28 8.85 -42.68 -32.13
C GLU A 28 7.63 -42.80 -31.23
N GLU A 29 7.31 -41.72 -30.51
CA GLU A 29 6.24 -41.71 -29.51
C GLU A 29 5.47 -40.37 -29.55
N VAL A 30 4.14 -40.47 -29.41
CA VAL A 30 3.23 -39.30 -29.32
C VAL A 30 2.42 -39.44 -28.07
N SER A 31 2.50 -38.45 -27.19
CA SER A 31 1.60 -38.31 -26.05
C SER A 31 0.45 -37.35 -26.36
N LEU A 32 -0.76 -37.80 -26.08
CA LEU A 32 -2.01 -37.10 -26.35
C LEU A 32 -2.66 -36.74 -25.02
N ASP A 33 -3.12 -35.52 -24.90
CA ASP A 33 -3.84 -35.02 -23.72
C ASP A 33 -5.29 -34.72 -24.08
N GLY A 34 -6.21 -35.15 -23.20
CA GLY A 34 -7.62 -34.79 -23.25
C GLY A 34 -8.38 -35.33 -24.45
N VAL A 35 -9.22 -36.32 -24.23
CA VAL A 35 -10.26 -36.74 -25.19
C VAL A 35 -11.56 -36.08 -24.77
N ASP A 36 -11.88 -34.92 -25.36
CA ASP A 36 -13.17 -34.26 -25.15
C ASP A 36 -14.22 -34.84 -26.07
N GLN A 37 -15.37 -35.23 -25.51
CA GLN A 37 -16.52 -35.61 -26.30
C GLN A 37 -17.17 -34.39 -26.98
N ALA A 38 -17.59 -34.52 -28.21
CA ALA A 38 -18.36 -33.48 -28.88
C ALA A 38 -19.74 -33.30 -28.19
N PRO A 39 -20.27 -32.09 -28.08
CA PRO A 39 -21.44 -31.74 -27.25
C PRO A 39 -22.78 -32.33 -27.71
N SER A 40 -22.84 -33.34 -28.60
CA SER A 40 -24.09 -33.76 -29.25
C SER A 40 -24.42 -35.26 -29.20
N THR A 41 -23.73 -36.08 -28.41
CA THR A 41 -24.09 -37.54 -28.35
C THR A 41 -23.94 -38.11 -26.94
N GLU A 42 -24.95 -38.90 -26.55
CA GLU A 42 -25.01 -39.68 -25.31
C GLU A 42 -23.76 -40.57 -25.13
N SER A 43 -23.27 -40.63 -23.93
CA SER A 43 -22.20 -41.41 -23.34
C SER A 43 -21.78 -42.74 -24.00
N VAL A 44 -21.13 -42.68 -25.13
CA VAL A 44 -20.34 -43.79 -25.65
C VAL A 44 -18.86 -43.43 -25.47
N GLY A 45 -18.16 -44.18 -24.60
CA GLY A 45 -16.75 -43.94 -24.34
C GLY A 45 -15.94 -44.01 -25.63
N VAL A 46 -15.12 -43.01 -25.90
CA VAL A 46 -14.23 -42.98 -27.08
C VAL A 46 -13.27 -44.15 -27.00
N ASP A 47 -13.29 -45.02 -28.01
CA ASP A 47 -12.38 -46.17 -28.07
C ASP A 47 -10.96 -45.68 -28.43
N PRO A 48 -9.95 -46.00 -27.62
CA PRO A 48 -8.56 -45.65 -27.89
C PRO A 48 -8.07 -46.15 -29.28
N GLU A 49 -8.64 -47.22 -29.80
CA GLU A 49 -8.31 -47.77 -31.12
C GLU A 49 -8.80 -46.84 -32.25
N ASP A 50 -9.93 -46.20 -32.12
CA ASP A 50 -10.44 -45.23 -33.11
C ASP A 50 -9.51 -44.00 -33.20
N VAL A 51 -9.01 -43.52 -32.07
CA VAL A 51 -8.07 -42.40 -32.03
C VAL A 51 -6.73 -42.76 -32.70
N ARG A 52 -6.23 -43.98 -32.43
CA ARG A 52 -4.99 -44.47 -33.05
C ARG A 52 -5.14 -44.65 -34.58
N THR A 53 -6.30 -45.10 -35.03
CA THR A 53 -6.59 -45.29 -36.46
C THR A 53 -6.60 -43.97 -37.20
N VAL A 54 -7.30 -42.98 -36.69
CA VAL A 54 -7.37 -41.64 -37.29
C VAL A 54 -5.99 -40.96 -37.29
N LEU A 55 -5.22 -41.09 -36.23
CA LEU A 55 -3.85 -40.53 -36.19
C LEU A 55 -2.91 -41.15 -37.22
N ARG A 56 -3.02 -42.45 -37.43
CA ARG A 56 -2.25 -43.14 -38.48
C ARG A 56 -2.65 -42.72 -39.90
N GLU A 57 -3.87 -42.32 -40.11
CA GLU A 57 -4.35 -41.77 -41.40
C GLU A 57 -3.86 -40.37 -41.66
N ILE A 58 -3.65 -39.54 -40.62
CA ILE A 58 -3.20 -38.15 -40.75
C ILE A 58 -1.79 -38.02 -41.27
N LYS A 59 -0.89 -38.99 -41.05
CA LYS A 59 0.52 -39.07 -41.52
C LYS A 59 1.47 -37.97 -41.01
N PHE A 60 0.99 -36.77 -40.70
CA PHE A 60 1.82 -35.66 -40.23
C PHE A 60 1.15 -34.90 -39.09
N ILE A 61 1.90 -34.57 -38.04
CA ILE A 61 1.44 -33.83 -36.87
C ILE A 61 2.42 -32.74 -36.44
N SER A 62 1.95 -31.79 -35.66
CA SER A 62 2.78 -30.79 -34.98
C SER A 62 2.50 -30.76 -33.49
N ARG A 63 3.44 -30.27 -32.69
CA ARG A 63 3.22 -30.05 -31.25
C ARG A 63 2.06 -29.08 -31.02
N ASN A 64 1.28 -29.31 -29.98
CA ASN A 64 0.09 -28.53 -29.63
C ASN A 64 -1.02 -28.50 -30.69
N GLN A 65 -0.99 -29.36 -31.70
CA GLN A 65 -2.04 -29.49 -32.70
C GLN A 65 -3.28 -30.14 -32.08
N THR A 66 -4.44 -29.50 -32.27
CA THR A 66 -5.72 -30.06 -31.88
C THR A 66 -6.32 -30.80 -33.09
N ILE A 67 -6.63 -32.08 -32.92
CA ILE A 67 -7.23 -32.92 -33.93
C ILE A 67 -8.70 -33.12 -33.52
N SER A 68 -9.63 -32.70 -34.37
CA SER A 68 -11.07 -32.79 -34.13
C SER A 68 -11.72 -33.70 -35.13
N THR A 69 -12.52 -34.65 -34.67
CA THR A 69 -13.44 -35.46 -35.45
C THR A 69 -14.89 -35.12 -35.03
N PRO A 70 -15.91 -35.58 -35.75
CA PRO A 70 -17.29 -35.34 -35.33
C PRO A 70 -17.61 -35.86 -33.92
N ASN A 71 -16.88 -36.86 -33.44
CA ASN A 71 -17.18 -37.55 -32.19
C ASN A 71 -16.24 -37.21 -31.04
N TRP A 72 -15.01 -36.69 -31.31
CA TRP A 72 -14.03 -36.37 -30.26
C TRP A 72 -12.99 -35.37 -30.72
N ARG A 73 -12.30 -34.75 -29.74
CA ARG A 73 -11.16 -33.85 -29.92
C ARG A 73 -9.97 -34.29 -29.07
N VAL A 74 -8.77 -34.21 -29.63
CA VAL A 74 -7.52 -34.58 -28.96
C VAL A 74 -6.46 -33.54 -29.25
N ARG A 75 -5.67 -33.20 -28.26
CA ARG A 75 -4.50 -32.32 -28.42
C ARG A 75 -3.21 -33.12 -28.35
N VAL A 76 -2.31 -32.89 -29.28
CA VAL A 76 -0.95 -33.43 -29.26
C VAL A 76 -0.12 -32.68 -28.24
N GLN A 77 0.29 -33.32 -27.14
CA GLN A 77 1.00 -32.72 -26.05
C GLN A 77 2.50 -32.74 -26.27
N ASP A 78 3.08 -33.93 -26.45
CA ASP A 78 4.51 -34.06 -26.70
C ASP A 78 4.81 -35.08 -27.79
N ILE A 79 5.98 -34.95 -28.42
CA ILE A 79 6.43 -35.80 -29.53
C ILE A 79 7.91 -36.12 -29.28
N SER A 80 8.23 -37.39 -29.09
CA SER A 80 9.60 -37.87 -28.99
C SER A 80 10.14 -38.35 -30.34
N THR A 81 11.40 -38.06 -30.63
CA THR A 81 12.05 -38.39 -31.90
C THR A 81 13.40 -39.04 -31.67
N SER A 82 13.73 -40.07 -32.45
CA SER A 82 14.99 -40.80 -32.37
C SER A 82 16.21 -40.02 -32.81
N THR A 83 16.05 -38.95 -33.60
CA THR A 83 17.15 -38.19 -34.18
C THR A 83 17.28 -36.81 -33.51
N ARG A 84 18.50 -36.53 -32.97
CA ARG A 84 18.86 -35.21 -32.50
C ARG A 84 19.10 -34.29 -33.70
N HIS A 85 18.09 -33.51 -34.08
CA HIS A 85 18.28 -32.42 -35.06
C HIS A 85 18.76 -31.14 -34.37
N THR A 86 19.62 -30.42 -35.01
CA THR A 86 20.15 -29.10 -34.57
C THR A 86 19.10 -28.00 -34.60
N SER A 87 17.94 -28.25 -35.23
CA SER A 87 16.74 -27.39 -35.17
C SER A 87 15.51 -28.24 -34.95
N THR A 88 14.66 -27.88 -34.00
CA THR A 88 13.39 -28.60 -33.73
C THR A 88 12.49 -28.51 -34.96
N PRO A 89 12.11 -29.64 -35.57
CA PRO A 89 11.17 -29.64 -36.71
C PRO A 89 9.81 -29.15 -36.28
N LEU A 90 9.13 -28.38 -37.13
CA LEU A 90 7.76 -27.88 -36.90
C LEU A 90 6.70 -28.91 -37.26
N ILE A 91 7.03 -29.89 -38.15
CA ILE A 91 6.14 -30.92 -38.63
C ILE A 91 6.81 -32.28 -38.46
N TYR A 92 6.07 -33.23 -37.96
CA TYR A 92 6.52 -34.60 -37.66
C TYR A 92 5.72 -35.64 -38.45
N ARG A 93 6.37 -36.68 -38.97
CA ARG A 93 5.76 -37.77 -39.71
C ARG A 93 5.48 -38.94 -38.78
N ILE A 94 4.25 -39.41 -38.74
CA ILE A 94 3.85 -40.63 -38.04
C ILE A 94 4.18 -41.85 -38.90
N SER A 95 4.90 -42.81 -38.36
CA SER A 95 5.18 -44.11 -38.97
C SER A 95 4.25 -45.18 -38.41
N PRO A 96 4.11 -46.33 -39.08
CA PRO A 96 3.35 -47.45 -38.52
C PRO A 96 3.90 -47.98 -37.19
N SER A 97 5.16 -47.71 -36.89
CA SER A 97 5.85 -48.13 -35.67
C SER A 97 5.78 -47.08 -34.55
N THR A 98 5.15 -45.92 -34.77
CA THR A 98 4.99 -44.87 -33.77
C THR A 98 4.10 -45.34 -32.63
N GLU A 99 4.61 -45.31 -31.41
CA GLU A 99 3.83 -45.61 -30.22
C GLU A 99 2.98 -44.40 -29.82
N ILE A 100 1.68 -44.60 -29.65
CA ILE A 100 0.71 -43.54 -29.32
C ILE A 100 0.22 -43.80 -27.91
N GLN A 101 0.67 -42.97 -26.97
CA GLN A 101 0.20 -42.97 -25.58
C GLN A 101 -0.96 -41.96 -25.44
N ILE A 102 -2.09 -42.49 -24.98
CA ILE A 102 -3.28 -41.69 -24.71
C ILE A 102 -3.39 -41.56 -23.18
N SER A 103 -3.01 -40.43 -22.62
CA SER A 103 -3.29 -40.13 -21.23
C SER A 103 -4.76 -39.75 -21.09
N ARG A 104 -5.51 -40.63 -20.42
CA ARG A 104 -6.84 -40.23 -19.93
C ARG A 104 -6.58 -39.25 -18.80
N SER A 105 -6.58 -37.94 -19.09
CA SER A 105 -6.82 -36.97 -18.02
C SER A 105 -8.22 -37.31 -17.46
N THR A 106 -8.31 -37.62 -16.17
CA THR A 106 -9.54 -37.39 -15.42
C THR A 106 -10.02 -35.99 -15.83
N PRO A 107 -11.32 -35.79 -16.10
CA PRO A 107 -11.81 -34.52 -16.63
C PRO A 107 -11.33 -33.37 -15.75
N SER A 108 -10.20 -32.82 -16.09
CA SER A 108 -9.82 -31.47 -15.67
C SER A 108 -10.83 -30.59 -16.38
N SER A 109 -11.64 -29.91 -15.62
CA SER A 109 -12.65 -28.93 -15.94
C SER A 109 -12.53 -28.34 -17.35
N PRO A 110 -13.66 -28.18 -18.07
CA PRO A 110 -13.66 -27.56 -19.39
C PRO A 110 -12.93 -26.24 -19.33
N ASP A 111 -12.07 -25.97 -20.30
CA ASP A 111 -11.40 -24.68 -20.53
C ASP A 111 -12.43 -23.54 -20.64
N THR A 112 -13.00 -23.17 -19.53
CA THR A 112 -13.56 -21.87 -19.29
C THR A 112 -12.51 -21.13 -18.47
N SER A 113 -11.58 -20.50 -19.18
CA SER A 113 -10.45 -19.71 -18.67
C SER A 113 -10.86 -18.47 -17.85
N PHE A 114 -11.74 -18.62 -16.88
CA PHE A 114 -11.99 -17.62 -15.87
C PHE A 114 -11.15 -17.82 -14.59
N GLY A 115 -10.41 -18.92 -14.46
CA GLY A 115 -9.72 -19.28 -13.22
C GLY A 115 -8.19 -19.31 -13.25
N SER A 116 -7.52 -19.19 -14.41
CA SER A 116 -6.09 -19.55 -14.51
C SER A 116 -5.09 -18.40 -14.34
N SER A 117 -5.51 -17.16 -14.07
CA SER A 117 -4.56 -16.04 -13.92
C SER A 117 -3.71 -16.09 -12.64
N PHE A 118 -4.13 -16.85 -11.63
CA PHE A 118 -3.38 -17.00 -10.38
C PHE A 118 -2.51 -18.27 -10.29
N ALA A 119 -2.77 -19.30 -11.13
CA ALA A 119 -2.10 -20.60 -11.06
C ALA A 119 -0.80 -20.71 -11.88
N THR A 120 -0.56 -19.82 -12.83
CA THR A 120 0.61 -19.87 -13.71
C THR A 120 1.66 -18.85 -13.33
N GLY A 121 2.46 -19.15 -12.29
CA GLY A 121 3.65 -18.36 -12.00
C GLY A 121 4.01 -18.28 -10.52
N THR A 122 5.06 -18.98 -10.16
CA THR A 122 5.72 -19.01 -8.84
C THR A 122 4.88 -19.60 -7.70
N THR A 123 5.41 -20.66 -7.11
CA THR A 123 4.96 -21.29 -5.86
C THR A 123 4.84 -20.25 -4.74
N ALA A 124 3.68 -19.62 -4.60
CA ALA A 124 3.44 -18.63 -3.56
C ALA A 124 2.98 -19.38 -2.30
N SER A 125 3.93 -19.86 -1.48
CA SER A 125 3.64 -20.41 -0.15
C SER A 125 3.60 -19.29 0.89
N TYR A 126 2.92 -19.51 2.02
CA TYR A 126 2.96 -18.60 3.19
C TYR A 126 4.38 -18.33 3.68
N THR A 127 5.31 -19.28 3.48
CA THR A 127 6.73 -19.11 3.83
C THR A 127 7.45 -18.00 3.07
N LEU A 128 6.89 -17.55 1.94
CA LEU A 128 7.44 -16.46 1.13
C LEU A 128 6.86 -15.07 1.49
N LEU A 129 5.99 -15.03 2.50
CA LEU A 129 5.37 -13.80 3.00
C LEU A 129 5.98 -13.46 4.36
N GLY A 130 6.86 -12.46 4.40
CA GLY A 130 7.47 -11.98 5.64
C GLY A 130 6.59 -10.97 6.37
N GLY A 131 6.65 -11.00 7.70
CA GLY A 131 6.01 -10.01 8.58
C GLY A 131 4.48 -10.05 8.61
N LEU A 132 3.85 -11.16 8.22
CA LEU A 132 2.40 -11.37 8.22
C LEU A 132 1.98 -12.61 9.02
N ASP A 133 2.78 -13.05 9.97
CA ASP A 133 2.55 -14.31 10.69
C ASP A 133 1.23 -14.31 11.46
N HIS A 134 0.86 -13.19 12.06
CA HIS A 134 -0.39 -13.04 12.80
C HIS A 134 -1.60 -13.12 11.85
N GLU A 135 -1.55 -12.41 10.73
CA GLU A 135 -2.59 -12.38 9.71
C GLU A 135 -2.73 -13.76 9.04
N ILE A 136 -1.63 -14.44 8.73
CA ILE A 136 -1.61 -15.80 8.20
C ILE A 136 -2.26 -16.78 9.19
N ALA A 137 -1.97 -16.67 10.50
CA ALA A 137 -2.60 -17.52 11.51
C ALA A 137 -4.12 -17.29 11.60
N LEU A 138 -4.59 -16.04 11.43
CA LEU A 138 -6.02 -15.72 11.37
C LEU A 138 -6.67 -16.27 10.09
N VAL A 139 -5.99 -16.13 8.95
CA VAL A 139 -6.44 -16.67 7.64
C VAL A 139 -6.61 -18.18 7.73
N ARG A 140 -5.62 -18.91 8.26
CA ARG A 140 -5.69 -20.37 8.46
C ARG A 140 -6.89 -20.76 9.31
N LYS A 141 -7.11 -20.09 10.43
CA LYS A 141 -8.27 -20.35 11.31
C LYS A 141 -9.61 -20.08 10.62
N THR A 142 -9.66 -19.06 9.75
CA THR A 142 -10.93 -18.62 9.11
C THR A 142 -11.25 -19.44 7.86
N ILE A 143 -10.25 -19.92 7.12
CA ILE A 143 -10.44 -20.62 5.84
C ILE A 143 -10.26 -22.13 6.00
N GLU A 144 -9.11 -22.57 6.53
CA GLU A 144 -8.76 -23.99 6.57
C GLU A 144 -9.63 -24.76 7.55
N LEU A 145 -9.95 -24.18 8.72
CA LEU A 145 -10.73 -24.88 9.73
C LEU A 145 -12.15 -25.24 9.27
N PRO A 146 -12.94 -24.31 8.66
CA PRO A 146 -14.26 -24.62 8.12
C PRO A 146 -14.25 -25.62 6.98
N LEU A 147 -13.21 -25.59 6.13
CA LEU A 147 -13.07 -26.48 4.98
C LEU A 147 -12.68 -27.90 5.40
N LEU A 148 -11.71 -28.04 6.33
CA LEU A 148 -11.14 -29.33 6.74
C LEU A 148 -11.94 -30.03 7.85
N ARG A 149 -12.53 -29.27 8.78
CA ARG A 149 -13.20 -29.82 9.97
C ARG A 149 -14.58 -29.17 10.23
N PRO A 150 -15.53 -29.32 9.33
CA PRO A 150 -16.89 -28.74 9.48
C PRO A 150 -17.65 -29.32 10.69
N GLU A 151 -17.33 -30.54 11.09
CA GLU A 151 -17.94 -31.25 12.22
C GLU A 151 -17.83 -30.47 13.55
N ILE A 152 -16.74 -29.71 13.72
CA ILE A 152 -16.56 -28.87 14.91
C ILE A 152 -17.66 -27.80 14.99
N PHE A 153 -17.94 -27.12 13.85
CA PHE A 153 -18.94 -26.06 13.79
C PHE A 153 -20.35 -26.62 14.01
N SER A 154 -20.67 -27.78 13.40
CA SER A 154 -21.93 -28.48 13.60
C SER A 154 -22.14 -28.90 15.07
N ARG A 155 -21.09 -29.43 15.73
CA ARG A 155 -21.14 -29.83 17.14
C ARG A 155 -21.46 -28.69 18.10
N PHE A 156 -20.93 -27.49 17.82
CA PHE A 156 -21.14 -26.28 18.61
C PHE A 156 -22.35 -25.47 18.17
N ASN A 157 -23.06 -25.89 17.13
CA ASN A 157 -24.19 -25.18 16.51
C ASN A 157 -23.83 -23.73 16.13
N VAL A 158 -22.60 -23.50 15.62
CA VAL A 158 -22.10 -22.20 15.20
C VAL A 158 -21.94 -22.22 13.69
N PRO A 159 -22.53 -21.26 12.97
CA PRO A 159 -22.32 -21.18 11.52
C PRO A 159 -20.85 -20.91 11.20
N PRO A 160 -20.24 -21.66 10.27
CA PRO A 160 -18.86 -21.40 9.87
C PRO A 160 -18.75 -20.03 9.18
N PRO A 161 -17.62 -19.31 9.35
CA PRO A 161 -17.38 -18.07 8.61
C PRO A 161 -17.32 -18.36 7.11
N ARG A 162 -17.98 -17.53 6.32
CA ARG A 162 -18.11 -17.72 4.86
C ARG A 162 -17.35 -16.72 4.04
N GLY A 163 -17.10 -15.56 4.60
CA GLY A 163 -16.43 -14.47 3.93
C GLY A 163 -15.29 -13.87 4.73
N LEU A 164 -14.16 -13.69 4.09
CA LEU A 164 -12.99 -13.00 4.62
C LEU A 164 -12.65 -11.79 3.73
N LEU A 165 -12.56 -10.62 4.31
CA LEU A 165 -12.15 -9.40 3.62
C LEU A 165 -10.75 -8.98 4.06
N LEU A 166 -9.80 -9.00 3.14
CA LEU A 166 -8.46 -8.47 3.32
C LEU A 166 -8.44 -7.01 2.89
N HIS A 167 -8.04 -6.11 3.77
CA HIS A 167 -7.97 -4.69 3.43
C HIS A 167 -6.66 -4.06 3.91
N GLY A 168 -6.28 -2.94 3.31
CA GLY A 168 -5.07 -2.21 3.67
C GLY A 168 -4.49 -1.41 2.51
N PRO A 169 -3.42 -0.63 2.73
CA PRO A 169 -2.77 0.17 1.69
C PRO A 169 -2.30 -0.68 0.50
N SER A 170 -2.15 -0.03 -0.67
CA SER A 170 -1.58 -0.67 -1.84
C SER A 170 -0.15 -1.17 -1.56
N GLY A 171 0.22 -2.34 -2.08
CA GLY A 171 1.57 -2.89 -1.93
C GLY A 171 1.87 -3.61 -0.61
N THR A 172 0.91 -3.76 0.32
CA THR A 172 1.10 -4.49 1.59
C THR A 172 1.03 -6.02 1.47
N GLY A 173 0.85 -6.56 0.27
CA GLY A 173 0.88 -8.00 0.02
C GLY A 173 -0.47 -8.69 -0.06
N LYS A 174 -1.61 -7.98 -0.17
CA LYS A 174 -2.97 -8.56 -0.27
C LYS A 174 -3.10 -9.59 -1.38
N THR A 175 -2.75 -9.23 -2.61
CA THR A 175 -2.78 -10.13 -3.76
C THR A 175 -1.81 -11.30 -3.60
N SER A 176 -0.64 -11.08 -2.98
CA SER A 176 0.32 -12.15 -2.68
C SER A 176 -0.24 -13.13 -1.66
N LEU A 177 -0.95 -12.63 -0.64
CA LEU A 177 -1.64 -13.47 0.35
C LEU A 177 -2.78 -14.26 -0.28
N LEU A 178 -3.58 -13.67 -1.20
CA LEU A 178 -4.60 -14.39 -1.96
C LEU A 178 -3.99 -15.56 -2.77
N ARG A 179 -2.84 -15.33 -3.41
CA ARG A 179 -2.12 -16.37 -4.16
C ARG A 179 -1.58 -17.48 -3.24
N ALA A 180 -1.07 -17.11 -2.06
CA ALA A 180 -0.61 -18.08 -1.07
C ALA A 180 -1.77 -18.92 -0.52
N ILE A 181 -2.95 -18.32 -0.27
CA ILE A 181 -4.18 -19.04 0.08
C ILE A 181 -4.53 -20.05 -1.02
N ALA A 182 -4.49 -19.64 -2.28
CA ALA A 182 -4.75 -20.53 -3.42
C ALA A 182 -3.79 -21.72 -3.46
N HIS A 183 -2.53 -21.52 -3.17
CA HIS A 183 -1.53 -22.59 -3.20
C HIS A 183 -1.66 -23.56 -2.02
N GLU A 184 -1.88 -23.04 -0.80
CA GLU A 184 -1.91 -23.85 0.43
C GLU A 184 -3.24 -24.60 0.61
N THR A 185 -4.36 -24.06 0.09
CA THR A 185 -5.67 -24.75 0.14
C THR A 185 -5.88 -25.73 -1.02
N SER A 186 -4.84 -26.47 -1.39
CA SER A 186 -4.85 -27.43 -2.52
C SER A 186 -5.92 -28.54 -2.41
N ALA A 187 -6.51 -28.75 -1.23
CA ALA A 187 -7.62 -29.69 -1.03
C ALA A 187 -8.99 -29.14 -1.46
N ALA A 188 -9.10 -27.86 -1.81
CA ALA A 188 -10.33 -27.20 -2.23
C ALA A 188 -10.24 -26.78 -3.70
N HIS A 189 -11.39 -26.76 -4.38
CA HIS A 189 -11.49 -26.19 -5.72
C HIS A 189 -11.37 -24.66 -5.64
N ILE A 190 -10.43 -24.08 -6.38
CA ILE A 190 -10.10 -22.65 -6.28
C ILE A 190 -10.58 -21.92 -7.52
N LEU A 191 -11.41 -20.90 -7.31
CA LEU A 191 -11.93 -20.01 -8.34
C LEU A 191 -11.45 -18.59 -8.08
N SER A 192 -10.82 -17.97 -9.06
CA SER A 192 -10.32 -16.60 -8.94
C SER A 192 -11.09 -15.64 -9.83
N ILE A 193 -11.48 -14.50 -9.24
CA ILE A 193 -12.18 -13.41 -9.91
C ILE A 193 -11.33 -12.16 -9.75
N SER A 194 -10.93 -11.51 -10.85
CA SER A 194 -10.40 -10.16 -10.83
C SER A 194 -11.41 -9.20 -11.45
N ALA A 195 -11.48 -7.97 -10.93
CA ALA A 195 -12.40 -6.97 -11.47
C ALA A 195 -12.22 -6.78 -12.98
N SER A 196 -10.97 -6.76 -13.45
CA SER A 196 -10.62 -6.61 -14.87
C SER A 196 -11.05 -7.77 -15.75
N SER A 197 -11.19 -8.99 -15.21
CA SER A 197 -11.57 -10.19 -15.98
C SER A 197 -13.09 -10.36 -16.12
N VAL A 198 -13.86 -9.78 -15.19
CA VAL A 198 -15.31 -9.99 -15.10
C VAL A 198 -16.11 -8.81 -15.63
N LEU A 199 -15.51 -7.59 -15.64
CA LEU A 199 -16.14 -6.41 -16.22
C LEU A 199 -16.27 -6.59 -17.75
N GLY A 200 -17.39 -7.12 -18.18
CA GLY A 200 -17.75 -7.33 -19.59
C GLY A 200 -18.13 -6.01 -20.29
N ARG A 201 -18.07 -6.04 -21.64
CA ARG A 201 -18.47 -4.87 -22.47
C ARG A 201 -19.98 -4.67 -22.53
N TYR A 202 -20.76 -5.67 -22.18
CA TYR A 202 -22.23 -5.62 -22.27
C TYR A 202 -22.88 -5.70 -20.89
N LEU A 203 -23.99 -5.00 -20.75
CA LEU A 203 -24.85 -5.05 -19.56
C LEU A 203 -25.33 -6.49 -19.32
N GLY A 204 -25.07 -7.05 -18.11
CA GLY A 204 -25.50 -8.38 -17.74
C GLY A 204 -24.44 -9.48 -17.86
N ASP A 205 -23.40 -9.32 -18.67
CA ASP A 205 -22.33 -10.32 -18.81
C ASP A 205 -21.59 -10.55 -17.49
N THR A 206 -21.32 -9.46 -16.77
CA THR A 206 -20.66 -9.50 -15.46
C THR A 206 -21.49 -10.25 -14.40
N GLU A 207 -22.82 -10.02 -14.39
CA GLU A 207 -23.72 -10.70 -13.46
C GLU A 207 -23.82 -12.20 -13.77
N ALA A 208 -23.90 -12.55 -15.06
CA ALA A 208 -23.95 -13.95 -15.51
C ALA A 208 -22.64 -14.68 -15.19
N ALA A 209 -21.48 -14.02 -15.38
CA ALA A 209 -20.19 -14.57 -15.03
C ALA A 209 -20.05 -14.84 -13.52
N LEU A 210 -20.47 -13.89 -12.67
CA LEU A 210 -20.47 -14.06 -11.22
C LEU A 210 -21.36 -15.22 -10.78
N ARG A 211 -22.59 -15.33 -11.32
CA ARG A 211 -23.50 -16.46 -11.02
C ARG A 211 -22.87 -17.79 -11.39
N LYS A 212 -22.26 -17.88 -12.57
CA LYS A 212 -21.61 -19.10 -13.04
C LYS A 212 -20.48 -19.54 -12.11
N VAL A 213 -19.63 -18.61 -11.64
CA VAL A 213 -18.54 -18.92 -10.71
C VAL A 213 -19.07 -19.41 -9.36
N PHE A 214 -20.11 -18.78 -8.83
CA PHE A 214 -20.71 -19.23 -7.56
C PHE A 214 -21.44 -20.57 -7.69
N GLU A 215 -22.07 -20.87 -8.82
CA GLU A 215 -22.67 -22.18 -9.11
C GLU A 215 -21.59 -23.26 -9.24
N GLU A 216 -20.50 -22.97 -9.94
CA GLU A 216 -19.35 -23.86 -10.06
C GLU A 216 -18.74 -24.14 -8.68
N ALA A 217 -18.57 -23.11 -7.84
CA ALA A 217 -18.09 -23.28 -6.47
C ALA A 217 -18.98 -24.20 -5.62
N LYS A 218 -20.29 -24.16 -5.81
CA LYS A 218 -21.24 -25.05 -5.13
C LYS A 218 -21.13 -26.51 -5.63
N MET A 219 -20.96 -26.70 -6.93
CA MET A 219 -20.85 -28.02 -7.53
C MET A 219 -19.57 -28.75 -7.10
N PHE A 220 -18.46 -28.05 -7.01
CA PHE A 220 -17.14 -28.61 -6.67
C PHE A 220 -16.73 -28.36 -5.22
N SER A 221 -17.67 -28.41 -4.28
CA SER A 221 -17.39 -28.28 -2.86
C SER A 221 -16.49 -29.42 -2.31
N PRO A 222 -15.45 -29.11 -1.48
CA PRO A 222 -15.11 -27.80 -0.88
C PRO A 222 -14.42 -26.85 -1.85
N SER A 223 -14.79 -25.57 -1.83
CA SER A 223 -14.26 -24.59 -2.76
C SER A 223 -13.94 -23.24 -2.11
N VAL A 224 -12.99 -22.52 -2.70
CA VAL A 224 -12.60 -21.16 -2.29
C VAL A 224 -12.74 -20.21 -3.48
N ILE A 225 -13.51 -19.14 -3.30
CA ILE A 225 -13.63 -18.06 -4.29
C ILE A 225 -12.72 -16.91 -3.85
N LEU A 226 -11.76 -16.55 -4.68
CA LEU A 226 -10.85 -15.44 -4.46
C LEU A 226 -11.26 -14.25 -5.32
N ILE A 227 -11.48 -13.09 -4.69
CA ILE A 227 -11.87 -11.85 -5.39
C ILE A 227 -10.81 -10.79 -5.12
N ASP A 228 -10.09 -10.36 -6.15
CA ASP A 228 -9.17 -9.23 -6.03
C ASP A 228 -9.83 -7.92 -6.51
N GLU A 229 -9.44 -6.81 -5.91
CA GLU A 229 -9.97 -5.47 -6.18
C GLU A 229 -11.51 -5.38 -6.03
N LEU A 230 -12.03 -5.84 -4.88
CA LEU A 230 -13.47 -5.83 -4.59
C LEU A 230 -14.09 -4.42 -4.69
N ASP A 231 -13.33 -3.37 -4.39
CA ASP A 231 -13.76 -1.97 -4.50
C ASP A 231 -14.11 -1.55 -5.93
N ALA A 232 -13.53 -2.20 -6.94
CA ALA A 232 -13.87 -1.98 -8.34
C ALA A 232 -15.15 -2.74 -8.77
N LEU A 233 -15.46 -3.89 -8.12
CA LEU A 233 -16.66 -4.68 -8.42
C LEU A 233 -17.89 -4.22 -7.63
N ALA A 234 -17.70 -3.79 -6.40
CA ALA A 234 -18.78 -3.49 -5.46
C ALA A 234 -18.59 -2.13 -4.76
N PRO A 235 -18.60 -1.02 -5.50
CA PRO A 235 -18.49 0.30 -4.94
C PRO A 235 -19.71 0.67 -4.09
N ARG A 236 -19.53 1.66 -3.22
CA ARG A 236 -20.58 2.18 -2.33
C ARG A 236 -21.66 2.90 -3.13
N ARG A 237 -22.93 2.64 -2.80
CA ARG A 237 -24.11 3.18 -3.51
C ARG A 237 -24.46 4.63 -3.18
N ASP A 238 -23.87 5.24 -2.15
CA ASP A 238 -24.25 6.56 -1.62
C ASP A 238 -23.67 7.76 -2.41
N GLY A 239 -23.09 7.54 -3.60
CA GLY A 239 -22.55 8.61 -4.44
C GLY A 239 -23.36 8.82 -5.71
N ASP A 240 -23.59 10.08 -6.10
CA ASP A 240 -24.25 10.47 -7.37
C ASP A 240 -23.55 9.91 -8.63
N ALA A 241 -22.40 9.26 -8.44
CA ALA A 241 -21.57 8.67 -9.49
C ALA A 241 -21.71 7.14 -9.61
N ALA A 242 -22.45 6.47 -8.72
CA ALA A 242 -22.64 5.03 -8.81
C ALA A 242 -23.56 4.70 -9.99
N GLY A 243 -23.00 4.11 -11.05
CA GLY A 243 -23.74 3.71 -12.24
C GLY A 243 -24.78 2.62 -11.91
N GLU A 244 -25.87 2.57 -12.71
CA GLU A 244 -26.89 1.52 -12.57
C GLU A 244 -26.28 0.10 -12.62
N THR A 245 -25.21 -0.07 -13.39
CA THR A 245 -24.49 -1.35 -13.56
C THR A 245 -23.83 -1.81 -12.27
N GLU A 246 -23.15 -0.92 -11.57
CA GLU A 246 -22.45 -1.20 -10.31
C GLU A 246 -23.45 -1.58 -9.21
N THR A 247 -24.58 -0.88 -9.14
CA THR A 247 -25.65 -1.19 -8.18
C THR A 247 -26.23 -2.58 -8.40
N ARG A 248 -26.36 -3.04 -9.66
CA ARG A 248 -26.84 -4.38 -10.02
C ARG A 248 -25.83 -5.46 -9.65
N ILE A 249 -24.54 -5.23 -9.90
CA ILE A 249 -23.47 -6.16 -9.51
C ILE A 249 -23.47 -6.37 -8.00
N VAL A 250 -23.55 -5.29 -7.21
CA VAL A 250 -23.63 -5.39 -5.75
C VAL A 250 -24.89 -6.18 -5.32
N ALA A 251 -26.05 -5.91 -5.91
CA ALA A 251 -27.28 -6.65 -5.60
C ALA A 251 -27.15 -8.15 -5.93
N THR A 252 -26.51 -8.48 -7.06
CA THR A 252 -26.24 -9.85 -7.45
C THR A 252 -25.29 -10.53 -6.47
N LEU A 253 -24.20 -9.88 -6.06
CA LEU A 253 -23.28 -10.43 -5.06
C LEU A 253 -23.98 -10.69 -3.72
N LEU A 254 -24.83 -9.76 -3.26
CA LEU A 254 -25.62 -9.92 -2.03
C LEU A 254 -26.52 -11.16 -2.12
N THR A 255 -27.24 -11.31 -3.24
CA THR A 255 -28.11 -12.48 -3.46
C THR A 255 -27.32 -13.79 -3.51
N LEU A 256 -26.12 -13.78 -4.12
CA LEU A 256 -25.26 -14.96 -4.18
C LEU A 256 -24.73 -15.35 -2.80
N PHE A 257 -24.33 -14.40 -1.96
CA PHE A 257 -23.95 -14.67 -0.57
C PHE A 257 -25.12 -15.23 0.24
N ASP A 258 -26.30 -14.63 0.10
CA ASP A 258 -27.49 -15.09 0.81
C ASP A 258 -27.91 -16.50 0.35
N SER A 259 -27.70 -16.85 -0.92
CA SER A 259 -27.92 -18.20 -1.44
C SER A 259 -26.95 -19.24 -0.88
N LEU A 260 -25.70 -18.84 -0.52
CA LEU A 260 -24.78 -19.71 0.21
C LEU A 260 -25.26 -19.94 1.66
N ALA A 261 -26.02 -19.00 2.22
CA ALA A 261 -26.57 -19.08 3.57
C ALA A 261 -27.79 -20.00 3.67
N ALA A 262 -28.66 -19.99 2.68
CA ALA A 262 -29.95 -20.68 2.71
C ALA A 262 -29.82 -22.22 2.71
N HIS A 263 -28.78 -22.77 2.08
CA HIS A 263 -28.57 -24.22 2.00
C HIS A 263 -28.16 -24.89 3.32
N THR A 264 -27.81 -24.15 4.36
CA THR A 264 -27.44 -24.71 5.68
C THR A 264 -28.63 -24.83 6.65
N SER A 265 -29.78 -24.26 6.34
CA SER A 265 -30.94 -24.19 7.24
C SER A 265 -32.15 -25.02 6.82
N ALA A 266 -32.12 -25.67 5.66
CA ALA A 266 -33.34 -26.24 5.09
C ALA A 266 -33.53 -27.74 5.19
N ASP A 267 -32.51 -28.57 5.49
CA ASP A 267 -32.67 -30.03 5.42
C ASP A 267 -32.24 -30.72 6.72
N ASN A 268 -33.29 -30.97 7.58
CA ASN A 268 -33.24 -31.97 8.65
C ASN A 268 -33.53 -33.41 8.15
N ASP A 269 -33.23 -33.72 6.91
CA ASP A 269 -33.39 -35.06 6.39
C ASP A 269 -32.14 -35.92 6.67
N GLU A 270 -32.27 -36.83 7.63
CA GLU A 270 -31.24 -37.73 8.14
C GLU A 270 -30.61 -38.70 7.15
N ASN A 271 -30.97 -38.66 5.86
CA ASN A 271 -30.57 -39.65 4.85
C ASN A 271 -29.84 -39.13 3.60
N ALA A 272 -29.54 -37.83 3.55
CA ALA A 272 -28.68 -37.32 2.48
C ALA A 272 -27.22 -37.38 2.93
N ASN A 273 -26.38 -38.04 2.12
CA ASN A 273 -24.91 -37.93 2.16
C ASN A 273 -24.53 -36.47 1.80
N ASP A 274 -24.92 -35.55 2.65
CA ASP A 274 -24.98 -34.13 2.38
C ASP A 274 -23.58 -33.51 2.50
N LYS A 275 -22.94 -33.41 1.36
CA LYS A 275 -21.83 -32.51 1.14
C LYS A 275 -22.40 -31.08 1.21
N HIS A 276 -22.68 -30.58 2.43
CA HIS A 276 -22.96 -29.17 2.62
C HIS A 276 -21.95 -28.34 1.82
N ALA A 277 -22.42 -27.44 0.97
CA ALA A 277 -21.57 -26.66 0.09
C ALA A 277 -20.60 -25.81 0.94
N ARG A 278 -19.37 -26.33 1.11
CA ARG A 278 -18.28 -25.72 1.87
C ARG A 278 -17.60 -24.70 0.96
N VAL A 279 -18.24 -23.54 0.81
CA VAL A 279 -17.72 -22.46 -0.02
C VAL A 279 -17.29 -21.33 0.88
N VAL A 280 -16.03 -20.91 0.76
CA VAL A 280 -15.46 -19.73 1.44
C VAL A 280 -15.09 -18.69 0.40
N VAL A 281 -15.49 -17.44 0.63
CA VAL A 281 -15.18 -16.31 -0.25
C VAL A 281 -14.12 -15.45 0.41
N VAL A 282 -13.01 -15.22 -0.26
CA VAL A 282 -11.94 -14.35 0.23
C VAL A 282 -11.79 -13.18 -0.73
N ALA A 283 -11.95 -11.97 -0.25
CA ALA A 283 -11.81 -10.78 -1.07
C ALA A 283 -10.68 -9.87 -0.58
N ALA A 284 -10.07 -9.14 -1.52
CA ALA A 284 -9.10 -8.10 -1.20
C ALA A 284 -9.56 -6.75 -1.73
N THR A 285 -9.28 -5.70 -0.96
CA THR A 285 -9.54 -4.30 -1.36
C THR A 285 -8.45 -3.36 -0.86
N ASN A 286 -8.16 -2.34 -1.64
CA ASN A 286 -7.28 -1.25 -1.21
C ASN A 286 -8.05 -0.21 -0.38
N ARG A 287 -9.36 -0.10 -0.59
CA ARG A 287 -10.21 0.97 -0.01
C ARG A 287 -11.45 0.38 0.65
N ILE A 288 -11.35 -0.01 1.91
CA ILE A 288 -12.46 -0.59 2.67
C ILE A 288 -13.69 0.33 2.73
N VAL A 289 -13.48 1.66 2.74
CA VAL A 289 -14.56 2.67 2.78
C VAL A 289 -15.34 2.73 1.47
N SER A 290 -14.72 2.33 0.36
CA SER A 290 -15.34 2.32 -0.97
C SER A 290 -16.22 1.08 -1.20
N VAL A 291 -16.09 0.04 -0.38
CA VAL A 291 -16.90 -1.18 -0.48
C VAL A 291 -18.27 -0.95 0.16
N ASP A 292 -19.34 -1.44 -0.48
CA ASP A 292 -20.71 -1.32 0.01
C ASP A 292 -20.84 -1.93 1.43
N PRO A 293 -21.38 -1.17 2.42
CA PRO A 293 -21.53 -1.65 3.79
C PRO A 293 -22.43 -2.89 3.92
N ALA A 294 -23.33 -3.13 2.96
CA ALA A 294 -24.21 -4.31 2.98
C ALA A 294 -23.44 -5.62 2.80
N LEU A 295 -22.27 -5.61 2.11
CA LEU A 295 -21.41 -6.77 1.98
C LEU A 295 -20.64 -7.09 3.27
N ARG A 296 -20.46 -6.13 4.16
CA ARG A 296 -19.71 -6.25 5.42
C ARG A 296 -20.59 -6.64 6.62
N ARG A 297 -21.80 -7.09 6.36
CA ARG A 297 -22.72 -7.57 7.40
C ARG A 297 -22.44 -9.04 7.75
N PRO A 298 -22.77 -9.47 9.01
CA PRO A 298 -22.70 -10.88 9.39
C PRO A 298 -23.42 -11.79 8.39
N GLY A 299 -22.84 -12.95 8.10
CA GLY A 299 -23.32 -13.90 7.09
C GLY A 299 -22.76 -13.67 5.68
N ARG A 300 -21.95 -12.62 5.45
CA ARG A 300 -21.30 -12.31 4.18
C ARG A 300 -19.80 -12.21 4.39
N PHE A 301 -19.20 -11.02 4.38
CA PHE A 301 -17.82 -10.85 4.83
C PHE A 301 -17.79 -10.69 6.37
N ASP A 302 -17.81 -11.82 7.06
CA ASP A 302 -17.91 -11.89 8.52
C ASP A 302 -16.62 -11.45 9.22
N ARG A 303 -15.50 -11.60 8.55
CA ARG A 303 -14.17 -11.32 9.09
C ARG A 303 -13.45 -10.31 8.21
N GLU A 304 -12.90 -9.30 8.85
CA GLU A 304 -12.03 -8.30 8.22
C GLU A 304 -10.63 -8.45 8.81
N ILE A 305 -9.62 -8.52 7.94
CA ILE A 305 -8.21 -8.56 8.32
C ILE A 305 -7.53 -7.36 7.67
N GLU A 306 -6.97 -6.50 8.52
CA GLU A 306 -6.21 -5.34 8.07
C GLU A 306 -4.74 -5.71 7.87
N LEU A 307 -4.24 -5.58 6.63
CA LEU A 307 -2.82 -5.65 6.34
C LEU A 307 -2.22 -4.26 6.49
N ARG A 308 -1.52 -4.04 7.59
CA ARG A 308 -0.90 -2.76 7.94
C ARG A 308 0.40 -2.53 7.17
N ILE A 309 0.88 -1.28 7.22
CA ILE A 309 2.24 -0.97 6.78
C ILE A 309 3.21 -1.70 7.71
N PRO A 310 4.21 -2.44 7.17
CA PRO A 310 5.10 -3.26 7.97
C PRO A 310 5.93 -2.41 8.94
N ASP A 311 6.07 -2.87 10.17
CA ASP A 311 6.97 -2.33 11.18
C ASP A 311 8.43 -2.72 10.89
N VAL A 312 9.37 -2.32 11.73
CA VAL A 312 10.81 -2.57 11.49
C VAL A 312 11.11 -4.07 11.44
N SER A 313 10.50 -4.87 12.33
CA SER A 313 10.70 -6.33 12.37
C SER A 313 10.15 -6.98 11.10
N ALA A 314 8.93 -6.65 10.71
CA ALA A 314 8.31 -7.15 9.49
C ALA A 314 9.10 -6.75 8.22
N ARG A 315 9.66 -5.52 8.17
CA ARG A 315 10.53 -5.12 7.06
C ARG A 315 11.83 -5.92 7.00
N THR A 316 12.40 -6.23 8.16
CA THR A 316 13.59 -7.09 8.25
C THR A 316 13.29 -8.48 7.69
N ASP A 317 12.15 -9.07 8.05
CA ASP A 317 11.72 -10.39 7.55
C ASP A 317 11.48 -10.36 6.04
N ILE A 318 10.79 -9.33 5.52
CA ILE A 318 10.55 -9.16 4.09
C ILE A 318 11.87 -9.03 3.32
N LEU A 319 12.81 -8.21 3.81
CA LEU A 319 14.15 -8.05 3.22
C LEU A 319 14.92 -9.36 3.22
N SER A 320 14.96 -10.07 4.34
CA SER A 320 15.65 -11.35 4.47
C SER A 320 15.12 -12.39 3.48
N LEU A 321 13.80 -12.49 3.33
CA LEU A 321 13.16 -13.39 2.37
C LEU A 321 13.48 -13.05 0.91
N GLN A 322 13.56 -11.77 0.57
CA GLN A 322 13.91 -11.34 -0.79
C GLN A 322 15.39 -11.57 -1.10
N LEU A 323 16.25 -11.36 -0.10
CA LEU A 323 17.68 -11.56 -0.23
C LEU A 323 18.10 -13.02 -0.27
N GLN A 324 17.28 -13.97 0.24
CA GLN A 324 17.57 -15.41 0.15
C GLN A 324 17.85 -15.90 -1.28
N LYS A 325 17.25 -15.26 -2.29
CA LYS A 325 17.42 -15.62 -3.71
C LYS A 325 18.45 -14.76 -4.44
N THR A 326 19.01 -13.77 -3.76
CA THR A 326 19.93 -12.79 -4.34
C THR A 326 21.31 -12.95 -3.72
N PRO A 327 22.41 -13.09 -4.49
CA PRO A 327 23.75 -13.14 -3.93
C PRO A 327 24.10 -11.79 -3.28
N HIS A 328 24.39 -11.79 -1.98
CA HIS A 328 24.69 -10.59 -1.20
C HIS A 328 25.80 -10.82 -0.17
N SER A 329 26.48 -9.75 0.23
CA SER A 329 27.52 -9.75 1.27
C SER A 329 27.03 -9.14 2.61
N LEU A 330 25.71 -8.93 2.77
CA LEU A 330 25.12 -8.25 3.92
C LEU A 330 25.07 -9.16 5.14
N SER A 331 25.42 -8.61 6.31
CA SER A 331 25.17 -9.24 7.61
C SER A 331 23.75 -8.92 8.12
N ASP A 332 23.24 -9.73 9.05
CA ASP A 332 21.90 -9.52 9.66
C ASP A 332 21.79 -8.13 10.31
N ALA A 333 22.87 -7.64 10.91
CA ALA A 333 22.90 -6.28 11.49
C ALA A 333 22.75 -5.18 10.43
N GLN A 334 23.34 -5.37 9.24
CA GLN A 334 23.18 -4.43 8.12
C GLN A 334 21.75 -4.49 7.55
N ILE A 335 21.17 -5.67 7.43
CA ILE A 335 19.77 -5.84 7.00
C ILE A 335 18.82 -5.12 7.97
N ALA A 336 19.01 -5.28 9.29
CA ALA A 336 18.25 -4.56 10.30
C ALA A 336 18.44 -3.03 10.22
N ASN A 337 19.65 -2.55 9.91
CA ASN A 337 19.93 -1.13 9.70
C ASN A 337 19.19 -0.58 8.46
N ILE A 338 19.22 -1.32 7.34
CA ILE A 338 18.47 -0.97 6.12
C ILE A 338 16.97 -0.91 6.43
N ALA A 339 16.43 -1.92 7.14
CA ALA A 339 15.04 -1.96 7.56
C ALA A 339 14.65 -0.78 8.47
N SER A 340 15.57 -0.31 9.33
CA SER A 340 15.34 0.86 10.17
C SER A 340 15.28 2.17 9.35
N LYS A 341 16.09 2.29 8.29
CA LYS A 341 16.11 3.47 7.41
C LYS A 341 14.89 3.53 6.46
N THR A 342 14.24 2.41 6.15
CA THR A 342 13.13 2.32 5.18
C THR A 342 11.75 2.58 5.81
N HIS A 343 11.60 3.69 6.54
CA HIS A 343 10.32 4.07 7.14
C HIS A 343 9.20 4.25 6.10
N GLY A 344 8.02 3.67 6.37
CA GLY A 344 6.85 3.80 5.50
C GLY A 344 6.92 3.01 4.20
N PHE A 345 7.94 2.17 4.00
CA PHE A 345 8.01 1.27 2.85
C PHE A 345 7.06 0.10 3.06
N VAL A 346 6.29 -0.21 2.02
CA VAL A 346 5.47 -1.42 1.95
C VAL A 346 6.23 -2.56 1.28
N GLY A 347 5.70 -3.78 1.32
CA GLY A 347 6.37 -4.94 0.72
C GLY A 347 6.75 -4.75 -0.75
N ALA A 348 5.91 -4.06 -1.54
CA ALA A 348 6.20 -3.73 -2.93
C ALA A 348 7.37 -2.74 -3.09
N ASP A 349 7.51 -1.78 -2.16
CA ASP A 349 8.62 -0.82 -2.17
C ASP A 349 9.94 -1.48 -1.81
N ILE A 350 9.90 -2.41 -0.83
CA ILE A 350 11.08 -3.19 -0.44
C ILE A 350 11.54 -4.07 -1.61
N ALA A 351 10.60 -4.66 -2.36
CA ALA A 351 10.91 -5.41 -3.57
C ALA A 351 11.51 -4.51 -4.67
N ALA A 352 10.99 -3.29 -4.83
CA ALA A 352 11.56 -2.32 -5.75
C ALA A 352 12.95 -1.87 -5.31
N LEU A 353 13.16 -1.63 -4.00
CA LEU A 353 14.45 -1.26 -3.43
C LEU A 353 15.50 -2.35 -3.64
N THR A 354 15.15 -3.61 -3.37
CA THR A 354 16.05 -4.75 -3.60
C THR A 354 16.41 -4.88 -5.07
N ARG A 355 15.45 -4.69 -5.98
CA ARG A 355 15.71 -4.70 -7.43
C ARG A 355 16.65 -3.58 -7.86
N GLU A 356 16.45 -2.37 -7.36
CA GLU A 356 17.29 -1.22 -7.66
C GLU A 356 18.70 -1.41 -7.08
N ALA A 357 18.83 -1.95 -5.87
CA ALA A 357 20.12 -2.28 -5.28
C ALA A 357 20.90 -3.32 -6.13
N VAL A 358 20.21 -4.31 -6.68
CA VAL A 358 20.80 -5.27 -7.62
C VAL A 358 21.27 -4.57 -8.90
N MET A 359 20.48 -3.62 -9.44
CA MET A 359 20.88 -2.84 -10.62
C MET A 359 22.11 -1.97 -10.33
N CYS A 360 22.20 -1.35 -9.14
CA CYS A 360 23.38 -0.61 -8.71
C CYS A 360 24.61 -1.53 -8.58
N ALA A 361 24.44 -2.72 -8.02
CA ALA A 361 25.53 -3.71 -7.91
C ALA A 361 26.03 -4.17 -9.29
N VAL A 362 25.11 -4.39 -10.24
CA VAL A 362 25.47 -4.74 -11.64
C VAL A 362 26.21 -3.58 -12.31
N ALA A 363 25.71 -2.35 -12.20
CA ALA A 363 26.38 -1.18 -12.77
C ALA A 363 27.81 -1.00 -12.21
N ARG A 364 27.98 -1.16 -10.91
CA ARG A 364 29.32 -1.14 -10.25
C ARG A 364 30.19 -2.27 -10.74
N GLY A 365 29.66 -3.49 -10.94
CA GLY A 365 30.38 -4.64 -11.46
C GLY A 365 30.85 -4.42 -12.89
N ASP A 366 30.03 -3.83 -13.76
CA ASP A 366 30.37 -3.48 -15.14
C ASP A 366 31.48 -2.42 -15.18
N GLU A 367 31.43 -1.38 -14.36
CA GLU A 367 32.46 -0.35 -14.26
C GLU A 367 33.82 -0.94 -13.84
N LEU A 368 33.82 -1.92 -12.93
CA LEU A 368 35.01 -2.59 -12.42
C LEU A 368 35.45 -3.80 -13.27
N SER A 369 34.71 -4.13 -14.35
CA SER A 369 34.94 -5.31 -15.20
C SER A 369 35.02 -6.62 -14.40
N MET A 370 34.17 -6.77 -13.37
CA MET A 370 34.16 -7.95 -12.50
C MET A 370 33.42 -9.12 -13.18
N PRO A 371 33.87 -10.38 -12.97
CA PRO A 371 33.10 -11.54 -13.43
C PRO A 371 31.76 -11.62 -12.74
N VAL A 372 30.74 -12.06 -13.46
CA VAL A 372 29.33 -12.11 -12.97
C VAL A 372 29.19 -12.93 -11.67
N GLU A 373 30.03 -13.95 -11.50
CA GLU A 373 30.03 -14.84 -10.33
C GLU A 373 30.49 -14.15 -9.02
N GLU A 374 31.24 -13.06 -9.13
CA GLU A 374 31.79 -12.29 -8.02
C GLU A 374 30.95 -11.05 -7.68
N MET A 375 29.88 -10.75 -8.47
CA MET A 375 29.02 -9.61 -8.25
C MET A 375 28.10 -9.89 -7.07
N LEU A 376 28.32 -9.23 -5.94
CA LEU A 376 27.52 -9.32 -4.71
C LEU A 376 26.91 -7.95 -4.40
N VAL A 377 25.66 -7.98 -3.94
CA VAL A 377 24.99 -6.76 -3.46
C VAL A 377 25.55 -6.36 -2.11
N ALA A 378 26.01 -5.11 -1.98
CA ALA A 378 26.61 -4.53 -0.79
C ALA A 378 25.67 -3.50 -0.12
N SER A 379 26.04 -3.04 1.09
CA SER A 379 25.29 -2.01 1.83
C SER A 379 25.21 -0.69 1.05
N ASP A 380 26.29 -0.30 0.37
CA ASP A 380 26.39 0.96 -0.36
C ASP A 380 25.45 1.01 -1.58
N ASP A 381 25.17 -0.16 -2.18
CA ASP A 381 24.21 -0.28 -3.28
C ASP A 381 22.78 0.01 -2.79
N PHE A 382 22.45 -0.42 -1.55
CA PHE A 382 21.18 -0.08 -0.91
C PHE A 382 21.07 1.40 -0.54
N ASP A 383 22.14 2.01 -0.02
CA ASP A 383 22.16 3.44 0.30
C ASP A 383 21.98 4.29 -0.98
N THR A 384 22.55 3.86 -2.11
CA THR A 384 22.33 4.50 -3.42
C THR A 384 20.92 4.28 -3.93
N ALA A 385 20.39 3.06 -3.85
CA ALA A 385 19.03 2.72 -4.27
C ALA A 385 17.95 3.48 -3.47
N MET A 386 18.18 3.76 -2.17
CA MET A 386 17.27 4.56 -1.34
C MET A 386 17.12 6.02 -1.81
N LEU A 387 18.08 6.54 -2.58
CA LEU A 387 17.94 7.88 -3.18
C LEU A 387 16.93 7.89 -4.32
N THR A 388 16.78 6.77 -5.02
CA THR A 388 15.90 6.63 -6.20
C THR A 388 14.51 6.14 -5.81
N VAL A 389 14.43 5.13 -4.94
CA VAL A 389 13.15 4.50 -4.54
C VAL A 389 12.50 5.26 -3.39
N ARG A 390 11.27 5.72 -3.60
CA ARG A 390 10.48 6.42 -2.59
C ARG A 390 9.33 5.54 -2.09
N ALA A 391 9.01 5.64 -0.80
CA ALA A 391 7.90 4.92 -0.19
C ALA A 391 6.57 5.23 -0.89
N SER A 392 5.87 4.21 -1.41
CA SER A 392 4.60 4.38 -2.13
C SER A 392 3.44 4.67 -1.19
N ALA A 393 3.44 4.12 0.02
CA ALA A 393 2.45 4.46 1.04
C ALA A 393 2.49 5.97 1.41
N MET A 394 3.63 6.61 1.22
CA MET A 394 3.79 8.05 1.42
C MET A 394 3.30 8.90 0.24
N ARG A 395 3.14 8.33 -0.98
CA ARG A 395 2.61 9.09 -2.12
C ARG A 395 1.12 9.41 -2.00
N GLU A 396 0.35 8.51 -1.37
CA GLU A 396 -1.08 8.73 -1.07
C GLU A 396 -1.30 9.61 0.17
N ILE A 397 -0.27 9.75 1.00
CA ILE A 397 -0.23 10.60 2.17
C ILE A 397 0.77 11.69 1.82
N PHE A 398 0.36 12.97 1.82
CA PHE A 398 1.29 14.10 1.75
C PHE A 398 2.14 14.12 3.03
N LEU A 399 3.08 13.18 3.15
CA LEU A 399 4.08 13.18 4.20
C LEU A 399 5.22 14.04 3.71
N GLU A 400 5.25 15.27 4.17
CA GLU A 400 6.46 16.05 4.08
C GLU A 400 7.49 15.37 4.97
N THR A 401 8.59 14.86 4.41
CA THR A 401 9.81 14.61 5.18
C THR A 401 10.59 15.92 5.20
N PRO A 402 10.39 16.76 6.21
CA PRO A 402 11.10 18.04 6.26
C PRO A 402 12.58 17.73 6.51
N LYS A 403 13.46 18.24 5.66
CA LYS A 403 14.92 18.18 5.89
C LYS A 403 15.36 19.42 6.69
N VAL A 404 14.81 19.58 7.89
CA VAL A 404 15.15 20.67 8.80
C VAL A 404 15.72 20.06 10.08
N TYR A 405 16.90 20.48 10.47
CA TYR A 405 17.59 19.99 11.66
C TYR A 405 17.55 21.03 12.79
N TRP A 406 17.75 20.58 14.04
CA TRP A 406 17.86 21.50 15.18
C TRP A 406 18.98 22.53 15.01
N ALA A 407 20.02 22.21 14.24
CA ALA A 407 21.10 23.11 13.91
C ALA A 407 20.68 24.30 13.03
N ASP A 408 19.56 24.15 12.29
CA ASP A 408 19.03 25.20 11.41
C ASP A 408 18.15 26.20 12.17
N ILE A 409 17.84 25.90 13.42
CA ILE A 409 17.00 26.76 14.30
C ILE A 409 17.88 27.37 15.36
N GLY A 410 18.07 28.68 15.26
CA GLY A 410 18.83 29.44 16.26
C GLY A 410 18.04 29.65 17.55
N GLY A 411 18.62 29.31 18.70
CA GLY A 411 18.05 29.56 20.03
C GLY A 411 16.93 28.61 20.44
N GLN A 412 16.10 29.04 21.38
CA GLN A 412 14.93 28.30 21.92
C GLN A 412 15.30 26.96 22.58
N GLU A 413 16.44 26.87 23.24
CA GLU A 413 16.96 25.61 23.81
C GLU A 413 15.98 24.98 24.82
N GLU A 414 15.28 25.82 25.62
CA GLU A 414 14.26 25.32 26.56
C GLU A 414 13.09 24.63 25.86
N VAL A 415 12.60 25.22 24.74
CA VAL A 415 11.51 24.65 23.96
C VAL A 415 11.95 23.36 23.28
N LYS A 416 13.16 23.34 22.70
CA LYS A 416 13.75 22.16 22.10
C LYS A 416 13.86 21.02 23.10
N GLN A 417 14.37 21.29 24.30
CA GLN A 417 14.53 20.30 25.35
C GLN A 417 13.17 19.73 25.78
N LYS A 418 12.17 20.58 26.04
CA LYS A 418 10.83 20.12 26.42
C LYS A 418 10.14 19.31 25.35
N LEU A 419 10.37 19.64 24.06
CA LEU A 419 9.85 18.86 22.94
C LEU A 419 10.54 17.49 22.83
N LYS A 420 11.87 17.42 23.02
CA LYS A 420 12.60 16.15 23.06
C LYS A 420 12.08 15.25 24.20
N GLU A 421 11.92 15.80 25.39
CA GLU A 421 11.39 15.09 26.55
C GLU A 421 9.97 14.54 26.31
N ALA A 422 9.13 15.32 25.61
CA ALA A 422 7.74 14.96 25.39
C ALA A 422 7.54 13.95 24.25
N VAL A 423 8.40 13.97 23.23
CA VAL A 423 8.22 13.20 22.00
C VAL A 423 9.26 12.09 21.82
N GLU A 424 10.56 12.41 22.01
CA GLU A 424 11.64 11.43 21.79
C GLU A 424 11.77 10.42 22.95
N TRP A 425 11.66 10.88 24.20
CA TRP A 425 11.84 9.98 25.36
C TRP A 425 10.81 8.83 25.44
N PRO A 426 9.50 9.05 25.18
CA PRO A 426 8.55 7.96 25.15
C PRO A 426 8.84 6.90 24.10
N LEU A 427 9.48 7.28 22.99
CA LEU A 427 9.82 6.40 21.89
C LEU A 427 11.13 5.64 22.12
N THR A 428 12.13 6.32 22.71
CA THR A 428 13.44 5.72 22.97
C THR A 428 13.47 4.89 24.25
N HIS A 429 12.66 5.24 25.25
CA HIS A 429 12.65 4.63 26.57
C HIS A 429 11.23 4.21 27.06
N PRO A 430 10.45 3.45 26.28
CA PRO A 430 9.07 3.08 26.63
C PRO A 430 8.99 2.29 27.95
N GLU A 431 9.98 1.47 28.23
CA GLU A 431 10.06 0.66 29.46
C GLU A 431 10.17 1.54 30.72
N SER A 432 10.88 2.66 30.63
CA SER A 432 11.04 3.59 31.75
C SER A 432 9.71 4.29 32.08
N PHE A 433 8.94 4.68 31.07
CA PHE A 433 7.60 5.24 31.25
C PHE A 433 6.63 4.24 31.88
N SER A 434 6.61 2.99 31.39
CA SER A 434 5.78 1.93 31.95
C SER A 434 6.17 1.62 33.40
N ARG A 435 7.46 1.54 33.72
CA ARG A 435 7.97 1.28 35.07
C ARG A 435 7.61 2.37 36.07
N LEU A 436 7.63 3.62 35.63
CA LEU A 436 7.30 4.79 36.46
C LEU A 436 5.80 5.10 36.47
N GLY A 437 4.98 4.43 35.66
CA GLY A 437 3.55 4.67 35.55
C GLY A 437 3.20 6.04 34.97
N ILE A 438 4.11 6.63 34.17
CA ILE A 438 3.92 7.95 33.56
C ILE A 438 3.32 7.79 32.17
N THR A 439 2.19 8.44 31.92
CA THR A 439 1.60 8.50 30.59
C THR A 439 2.28 9.58 29.75
N PRO A 440 2.77 9.27 28.54
CA PRO A 440 3.34 10.30 27.65
C PRO A 440 2.28 11.30 27.22
N PRO A 441 2.64 12.58 27.00
CA PRO A 441 1.71 13.58 26.54
C PRO A 441 1.28 13.26 25.11
N ARG A 442 -0.03 13.42 24.83
CA ARG A 442 -0.64 13.12 23.52
C ARG A 442 -0.68 14.32 22.60
N GLY A 443 -0.80 15.49 23.19
CA GLY A 443 -0.88 16.74 22.44
C GLY A 443 -0.02 17.83 23.05
N ILE A 444 0.59 18.63 22.17
CA ILE A 444 1.43 19.77 22.53
C ILE A 444 0.99 20.99 21.72
N LEU A 445 0.77 22.11 22.37
CA LEU A 445 0.46 23.38 21.73
C LEU A 445 1.67 24.31 21.75
N LEU A 446 2.12 24.73 20.58
CA LEU A 446 3.10 25.80 20.40
C LEU A 446 2.36 27.13 20.22
N TYR A 447 2.56 28.08 21.11
CA TYR A 447 1.91 29.40 21.00
C TYR A 447 2.91 30.53 21.12
N GLY A 448 2.62 31.67 20.51
CA GLY A 448 3.50 32.85 20.54
C GLY A 448 3.36 33.74 19.32
N PRO A 449 4.12 34.83 19.23
CA PRO A 449 4.01 35.78 18.13
C PRO A 449 4.30 35.17 16.76
N PRO A 450 3.75 35.72 15.67
CA PRO A 450 4.03 35.26 14.31
C PRO A 450 5.53 35.40 13.98
N GLY A 451 6.04 34.54 13.08
CA GLY A 451 7.45 34.62 12.67
C GLY A 451 8.46 34.03 13.65
N CYS A 452 8.05 33.49 14.82
CA CYS A 452 8.93 32.89 15.84
C CYS A 452 9.21 31.41 15.64
N SER A 453 9.27 30.93 14.40
CA SER A 453 9.73 29.57 14.00
C SER A 453 8.91 28.39 14.51
N LYS A 454 7.63 28.55 14.93
CA LYS A 454 6.77 27.45 15.42
C LYS A 454 6.67 26.27 14.44
N THR A 455 6.38 26.57 13.17
CA THR A 455 6.29 25.57 12.09
C THR A 455 7.65 24.91 11.81
N LEU A 456 8.75 25.68 11.85
CA LEU A 456 10.10 25.15 11.66
C LEU A 456 10.50 24.21 12.82
N THR A 457 10.15 24.58 14.06
CA THR A 457 10.41 23.76 15.25
C THR A 457 9.68 22.43 15.20
N ALA A 458 8.43 22.42 14.71
CA ALA A 458 7.67 21.19 14.49
C ALA A 458 8.33 20.29 13.43
N LYS A 459 8.77 20.88 12.31
CA LYS A 459 9.46 20.17 11.25
C LYS A 459 10.80 19.59 11.71
N ALA A 460 11.59 20.34 12.46
CA ALA A 460 12.88 19.88 13.01
C ALA A 460 12.70 18.73 14.00
N LEU A 461 11.69 18.80 14.87
CA LEU A 461 11.35 17.72 15.79
C LEU A 461 11.07 16.43 15.05
N ALA A 462 10.26 16.47 13.99
CA ALA A 462 9.93 15.30 13.21
C ALA A 462 11.14 14.69 12.49
N THR A 463 12.03 15.55 11.97
CA THR A 463 13.25 15.11 11.28
C THR A 463 14.23 14.42 12.24
N GLU A 464 14.49 15.02 13.40
CA GLU A 464 15.45 14.49 14.40
C GLU A 464 14.93 13.25 15.10
N ALA A 465 13.62 13.19 15.39
CA ALA A 465 12.99 12.01 15.99
C ALA A 465 12.73 10.89 14.98
N GLY A 466 12.97 11.11 13.68
CA GLY A 466 12.72 10.11 12.63
C GLY A 466 11.25 9.73 12.48
N LEU A 467 10.33 10.66 12.79
CA LEU A 467 8.89 10.43 12.79
C LEU A 467 8.24 10.88 11.48
N ASN A 468 7.19 10.18 11.10
CA ASN A 468 6.35 10.60 9.99
C ASN A 468 5.61 11.90 10.33
N PHE A 469 5.62 12.89 9.42
CA PHE A 469 5.09 14.21 9.66
C PHE A 469 3.93 14.53 8.72
N LEU A 470 2.73 14.71 9.29
CA LEU A 470 1.54 15.12 8.57
C LEU A 470 1.24 16.59 8.89
N ALA A 471 1.58 17.48 7.97
CA ALA A 471 1.24 18.90 8.11
C ALA A 471 -0.18 19.15 7.62
N VAL A 472 -0.95 19.87 8.41
CA VAL A 472 -2.33 20.27 8.12
C VAL A 472 -2.49 21.72 8.49
N LYS A 473 -2.91 22.56 7.55
CA LYS A 473 -3.23 23.96 7.87
C LYS A 473 -4.71 24.09 8.22
N GLY A 474 -5.00 24.81 9.29
CA GLY A 474 -6.37 25.04 9.75
C GLY A 474 -7.35 25.44 8.64
N PRO A 475 -7.05 26.44 7.79
CA PRO A 475 -7.92 26.85 6.69
C PRO A 475 -8.18 25.77 5.61
N GLU A 476 -7.25 24.85 5.40
CA GLU A 476 -7.37 23.78 4.38
C GLU A 476 -8.41 22.72 4.74
N ILE A 477 -8.78 22.63 6.01
CA ILE A 477 -9.80 21.67 6.49
C ILE A 477 -11.20 22.15 6.13
N PHE A 478 -11.41 23.45 5.95
CA PHE A 478 -12.71 24.01 5.61
C PHE A 478 -12.97 23.97 4.10
N ASN A 479 -13.65 22.93 3.65
CA ASN A 479 -14.17 22.83 2.29
C ASN A 479 -15.59 23.42 2.19
N LYS A 480 -15.98 23.86 0.99
CA LYS A 480 -17.29 24.46 0.70
C LYS A 480 -18.50 23.54 0.96
N TYR A 481 -18.28 22.22 1.13
CA TYR A 481 -19.36 21.25 1.27
C TYR A 481 -19.49 20.73 2.70
N VAL A 482 -20.73 20.75 3.20
CA VAL A 482 -21.09 20.26 4.54
C VAL A 482 -20.78 18.76 4.65
N GLY A 483 -19.99 18.38 5.66
CA GLY A 483 -19.61 16.97 5.92
C GLY A 483 -18.27 16.51 5.36
N GLU A 484 -17.68 17.19 4.36
CA GLU A 484 -16.35 16.84 3.83
C GLU A 484 -15.24 17.17 4.83
N SER A 485 -15.38 18.26 5.57
CA SER A 485 -14.39 18.68 6.58
C SER A 485 -14.26 17.67 7.73
N GLU A 486 -15.37 17.10 8.20
CA GLU A 486 -15.37 16.03 9.21
C GLU A 486 -14.72 14.74 8.69
N LYS A 487 -14.98 14.40 7.42
CA LYS A 487 -14.37 13.25 6.75
C LYS A 487 -12.87 13.43 6.59
N SER A 488 -12.44 14.65 6.26
CA SER A 488 -11.02 15.00 6.12
C SER A 488 -10.26 14.83 7.44
N ILE A 489 -10.81 15.28 8.58
CA ILE A 489 -10.20 15.06 9.89
C ILE A 489 -10.05 13.57 10.19
N ARG A 490 -11.13 12.80 10.06
CA ARG A 490 -11.08 11.34 10.29
C ARG A 490 -10.05 10.66 9.38
N GLU A 491 -9.93 11.12 8.14
CA GLU A 491 -8.94 10.59 7.20
C GLU A 491 -7.51 10.95 7.60
N ILE A 492 -7.24 12.17 8.08
CA ILE A 492 -5.93 12.60 8.59
C ILE A 492 -5.51 11.72 9.77
N PHE A 493 -6.39 11.53 10.77
CA PHE A 493 -6.08 10.67 11.92
C PHE A 493 -5.90 9.20 11.52
N ARG A 494 -6.70 8.69 10.58
CA ARG A 494 -6.51 7.34 10.03
C ARG A 494 -5.17 7.20 9.33
N LYS A 495 -4.78 8.19 8.52
CA LYS A 495 -3.46 8.22 7.85
C LYS A 495 -2.32 8.25 8.86
N ALA A 496 -2.43 9.06 9.91
CA ALA A 496 -1.44 9.13 10.96
C ALA A 496 -1.28 7.79 11.71
N ARG A 497 -2.38 7.13 12.00
CA ARG A 497 -2.39 5.80 12.61
C ARG A 497 -1.66 4.77 11.75
N ASN A 498 -1.98 4.75 10.48
CA ASN A 498 -1.36 3.81 9.53
C ASN A 498 0.13 4.10 9.30
N ALA A 499 0.56 5.35 9.50
CA ALA A 499 1.95 5.79 9.39
C ALA A 499 2.66 5.88 10.75
N SER A 500 2.14 5.27 11.82
CA SER A 500 2.74 5.30 13.16
C SER A 500 4.16 4.68 13.14
N PRO A 501 5.16 5.26 13.85
CA PRO A 501 5.07 6.45 14.70
C PRO A 501 5.01 7.76 13.90
N SER A 502 4.07 8.64 14.25
CA SER A 502 3.80 9.85 13.45
C SER A 502 3.42 11.06 14.29
N ILE A 503 3.69 12.26 13.73
CA ILE A 503 3.26 13.56 14.27
C ILE A 503 2.21 14.13 13.33
N ILE A 504 1.03 14.47 13.86
CA ILE A 504 0.05 15.31 13.17
C ILE A 504 0.33 16.75 13.59
N PHE A 505 0.70 17.60 12.65
CA PHE A 505 0.95 19.00 12.91
C PHE A 505 -0.19 19.87 12.36
N PHE A 506 -0.93 20.50 13.27
CA PHE A 506 -1.95 21.50 12.93
C PHE A 506 -1.34 22.89 13.00
N ASP A 507 -1.12 23.52 11.85
CA ASP A 507 -0.72 24.93 11.81
C ASP A 507 -1.96 25.83 11.79
N GLU A 508 -1.90 26.96 12.47
CA GLU A 508 -3.01 27.91 12.61
C GLU A 508 -4.30 27.23 13.13
N ILE A 509 -4.19 26.46 14.21
CA ILE A 509 -5.35 25.74 14.79
C ILE A 509 -6.48 26.68 15.27
N ASP A 510 -6.16 27.96 15.52
CA ASP A 510 -7.12 29.01 15.83
C ASP A 510 -8.17 29.20 14.72
N ALA A 511 -7.86 28.91 13.47
CA ALA A 511 -8.84 28.91 12.39
C ALA A 511 -9.97 27.91 12.64
N LEU A 512 -9.69 26.75 13.25
CA LEU A 512 -10.68 25.72 13.58
C LEU A 512 -11.59 26.16 14.76
N SER A 513 -11.08 27.01 15.66
CA SER A 513 -11.82 27.48 16.85
C SER A 513 -12.60 28.76 16.58
N ALA A 514 -12.16 29.61 15.65
CA ALA A 514 -12.81 30.88 15.30
C ALA A 514 -14.21 30.72 14.67
N ALA A 515 -14.56 29.53 14.24
CA ALA A 515 -15.85 29.24 13.61
C ALA A 515 -17.06 29.31 14.56
N ARG A 516 -16.88 29.37 15.89
CA ARG A 516 -17.99 29.42 16.87
C ARG A 516 -18.77 30.74 16.87
N GLY A 517 -18.27 31.79 16.27
CA GLY A 517 -18.88 33.13 16.33
C GLY A 517 -19.58 33.62 15.06
N GLN A 518 -19.37 33.01 13.89
CA GLN A 518 -19.77 33.59 12.60
C GLN A 518 -20.54 32.70 11.63
N ALA A 519 -20.68 31.39 11.85
CA ALA A 519 -21.48 30.52 10.99
C ALA A 519 -22.15 29.40 11.78
N GLU A 520 -23.45 29.42 11.81
CA GLU A 520 -24.33 28.65 12.71
C GLU A 520 -24.30 27.10 12.63
N THR A 521 -23.43 26.40 11.90
CA THR A 521 -23.54 24.91 11.88
C THR A 521 -22.29 24.11 11.46
N GLY A 522 -21.30 24.73 10.85
CA GLY A 522 -20.18 23.94 10.26
C GLY A 522 -18.97 23.75 11.21
N GLY A 523 -18.54 24.78 11.90
CA GLY A 523 -17.30 24.78 12.69
C GLY A 523 -17.38 23.91 13.95
N ASP A 524 -18.53 23.90 14.63
CA ASP A 524 -18.74 23.09 15.83
C ASP A 524 -18.66 21.59 15.56
N ARG A 525 -19.07 21.14 14.37
CA ARG A 525 -18.99 19.72 13.97
C ARG A 525 -17.55 19.30 13.68
N VAL A 526 -16.79 20.15 13.02
CA VAL A 526 -15.38 19.91 12.72
C VAL A 526 -14.57 19.79 14.01
N LEU A 527 -14.79 20.74 14.94
CA LEU A 527 -14.17 20.73 16.27
C LEU A 527 -14.59 19.48 17.06
N THR A 528 -15.87 19.13 17.07
CA THR A 528 -16.36 17.90 17.73
C THR A 528 -15.75 16.64 17.14
N SER A 529 -15.58 16.57 15.80
CA SER A 529 -14.89 15.45 15.14
C SER A 529 -13.43 15.38 15.55
N LEU A 530 -12.72 16.52 15.63
CA LEU A 530 -11.35 16.61 16.13
C LEU A 530 -11.21 16.12 17.56
N LEU A 531 -12.11 16.56 18.46
CA LEU A 531 -12.14 16.15 19.86
C LEU A 531 -12.36 14.65 20.00
N ASN A 532 -13.30 14.07 19.23
CA ASN A 532 -13.58 12.64 19.24
C ASN A 532 -12.40 11.81 18.72
N GLU A 533 -11.71 12.28 17.68
CA GLU A 533 -10.52 11.58 17.17
C GLU A 533 -9.34 11.67 18.16
N MET A 534 -9.19 12.79 18.88
CA MET A 534 -8.18 12.93 19.93
C MET A 534 -8.47 12.03 21.13
N ASP A 535 -9.73 11.92 21.56
CA ASP A 535 -10.13 11.00 22.64
C ASP A 535 -9.95 9.53 22.23
N GLY A 536 -10.11 9.21 20.94
CA GLY A 536 -9.86 7.88 20.38
C GLY A 536 -8.39 7.46 20.29
N ILE A 537 -7.44 8.33 20.64
CA ILE A 537 -5.99 8.03 20.61
C ILE A 537 -5.57 7.02 21.70
N GLU A 538 -6.41 6.71 22.69
CA GLU A 538 -6.07 5.75 23.78
C GLU A 538 -5.68 4.35 23.32
N SER A 539 -6.24 3.89 22.21
CA SER A 539 -5.93 2.59 21.62
C SER A 539 -4.80 2.61 20.58
N MET A 540 -4.17 3.76 20.36
CA MET A 540 -3.33 3.99 19.20
C MET A 540 -1.92 4.42 19.60
N GLY A 541 -1.07 3.45 19.83
CA GLY A 541 0.33 3.70 20.12
C GLY A 541 0.99 4.65 19.12
N ASN A 542 1.76 5.62 19.64
CA ASN A 542 2.76 6.41 18.91
C ASN A 542 2.27 7.45 17.88
N VAL A 543 1.05 8.00 18.02
CA VAL A 543 0.61 9.21 17.29
C VAL A 543 0.60 10.40 18.24
N ILE A 544 1.30 11.48 17.90
CA ILE A 544 1.39 12.70 18.69
C ILE A 544 0.77 13.84 17.91
N VAL A 545 -0.07 14.62 18.57
CA VAL A 545 -0.67 15.83 18.00
C VAL A 545 0.15 17.04 18.40
N LEU A 546 0.68 17.77 17.44
CA LEU A 546 1.38 19.03 17.65
C LEU A 546 0.58 20.15 16.99
N ALA A 547 0.17 21.13 17.73
CA ALA A 547 -0.59 22.27 17.23
C ALA A 547 0.19 23.57 17.35
N ALA A 548 0.03 24.49 16.42
CA ALA A 548 0.60 25.82 16.48
C ALA A 548 -0.48 26.88 16.34
N THR A 549 -0.36 27.95 17.12
CA THR A 549 -1.26 29.11 17.06
C THR A 549 -0.54 30.42 17.30
N ASN A 550 -1.05 31.47 16.68
CA ASN A 550 -0.70 32.87 17.01
C ASN A 550 -1.68 33.48 17.99
N ARG A 551 -2.83 32.86 18.27
CA ARG A 551 -3.93 33.39 19.09
C ARG A 551 -4.39 32.38 20.13
N PRO A 552 -3.65 32.17 21.22
CA PRO A 552 -3.99 31.18 22.22
C PRO A 552 -5.31 31.47 22.94
N GLU A 553 -5.75 32.72 22.97
CA GLU A 553 -7.01 33.14 23.60
C GLU A 553 -8.28 32.66 22.88
N ILE A 554 -8.18 32.33 21.59
CA ILE A 554 -9.32 31.90 20.78
C ILE A 554 -9.56 30.39 20.88
N ILE A 555 -8.58 29.66 21.38
CA ILE A 555 -8.64 28.18 21.43
C ILE A 555 -9.72 27.74 22.43
N ASP A 556 -10.55 26.80 21.98
CA ASP A 556 -11.57 26.18 22.82
C ASP A 556 -10.94 25.45 24.02
N SER A 557 -11.44 25.75 25.22
CA SER A 557 -11.01 25.11 26.46
C SER A 557 -11.16 23.58 26.45
N ALA A 558 -12.06 23.04 25.63
CA ALA A 558 -12.23 21.60 25.47
C ALA A 558 -11.00 20.92 24.84
N LEU A 559 -10.22 21.63 24.00
CA LEU A 559 -8.96 21.12 23.46
C LEU A 559 -7.84 21.06 24.50
N LEU A 560 -7.87 21.94 25.48
CA LEU A 560 -6.85 22.09 26.52
C LEU A 560 -7.06 21.16 27.72
N ARG A 561 -8.01 20.23 27.63
CA ARG A 561 -8.25 19.24 28.69
C ARG A 561 -7.15 18.18 28.71
N PRO A 562 -6.80 17.67 29.93
CA PRO A 562 -5.87 16.55 30.05
C PRO A 562 -6.30 15.34 29.20
N GLY A 563 -5.36 14.70 28.56
CA GLY A 563 -5.60 13.62 27.60
C GLY A 563 -5.75 14.07 26.14
N ARG A 564 -5.80 15.38 25.86
CA ARG A 564 -5.84 16.00 24.53
C ARG A 564 -4.59 16.83 24.27
N ILE A 565 -4.61 18.11 24.58
CA ILE A 565 -3.43 18.98 24.54
C ILE A 565 -2.91 19.13 25.97
N ASP A 566 -1.98 18.26 26.34
CA ASP A 566 -1.48 18.15 27.71
C ASP A 566 -0.43 19.21 28.05
N ARG A 567 0.28 19.73 27.05
CA ARG A 567 1.36 20.69 27.25
C ARG A 567 1.22 21.88 26.33
N MET A 568 1.48 23.06 26.91
CA MET A 568 1.53 24.33 26.21
C MET A 568 2.96 24.91 26.30
N LEU A 569 3.59 25.19 25.16
CA LEU A 569 4.94 25.68 25.07
C LEU A 569 4.96 27.06 24.41
N TYR A 570 5.49 28.04 25.14
CA TYR A 570 5.66 29.40 24.63
C TYR A 570 6.89 29.49 23.73
N VAL A 571 6.67 29.95 22.51
CA VAL A 571 7.71 30.21 21.51
C VAL A 571 7.81 31.73 21.32
N GLY A 572 8.66 32.37 22.12
CA GLY A 572 8.83 33.83 22.13
C GLY A 572 9.76 34.35 21.03
N PRO A 573 9.92 35.68 20.94
CA PRO A 573 10.92 36.29 20.08
C PRO A 573 12.34 35.85 20.49
N PRO A 574 13.29 35.78 19.54
CA PRO A 574 14.64 35.33 19.83
C PRO A 574 15.40 36.33 20.71
N ASP A 575 16.10 35.80 21.70
CA ASP A 575 17.06 36.59 22.53
C ASP A 575 18.34 36.90 21.74
N LEU A 576 19.26 37.67 22.33
CA LEU A 576 20.48 38.10 21.64
C LEU A 576 21.32 36.94 21.09
N GLU A 577 21.46 35.88 21.89
CA GLU A 577 22.20 34.69 21.45
C GLU A 577 21.49 33.93 20.34
N ALA A 578 20.16 33.82 20.41
CA ALA A 578 19.37 33.22 19.37
C ALA A 578 19.44 33.99 18.04
N ARG A 579 19.37 35.35 18.11
CA ARG A 579 19.53 36.21 16.94
C ARG A 579 20.90 36.01 16.28
N LYS A 580 21.95 35.95 17.09
CA LYS A 580 23.30 35.64 16.61
C LYS A 580 23.35 34.29 15.89
N LYS A 581 22.81 33.24 16.51
CA LYS A 581 22.74 31.89 15.88
C LYS A 581 21.94 31.89 14.59
N ILE A 582 20.81 32.63 14.53
CA ILE A 582 20.00 32.76 13.29
C ILE A 582 20.83 33.41 12.17
N LEU A 583 21.54 34.48 12.47
CA LEU A 583 22.42 35.15 11.52
C LEU A 583 23.56 34.22 11.06
N GLU A 584 24.21 33.50 11.98
CA GLU A 584 25.29 32.54 11.66
C GLU A 584 24.79 31.44 10.71
N VAL A 585 23.61 30.88 10.97
CA VAL A 585 23.01 29.85 10.10
C VAL A 585 22.74 30.38 8.70
N ARG A 586 22.22 31.63 8.60
CA ARG A 586 21.94 32.27 7.30
C ARG A 586 23.22 32.64 6.56
N PHE A 587 24.22 33.14 7.25
CA PHE A 587 25.49 33.54 6.66
C PHE A 587 26.29 32.37 6.06
N ARG A 588 26.05 31.13 6.53
CA ARG A 588 26.64 29.93 5.89
C ARG A 588 26.20 29.74 4.43
N SER A 589 25.00 30.21 4.07
CA SER A 589 24.44 30.09 2.72
C SER A 589 24.61 31.37 1.87
N MET A 590 25.22 32.43 2.39
CA MET A 590 25.35 33.72 1.73
C MET A 590 26.80 34.14 1.63
N SER A 591 27.20 34.82 0.55
CA SER A 591 28.53 35.41 0.41
C SER A 591 28.56 36.75 1.14
N ILE A 592 29.18 36.81 2.33
CA ILE A 592 29.21 37.96 3.20
C ILE A 592 30.61 38.61 3.19
N GLY A 593 30.67 39.91 3.13
CA GLY A 593 31.92 40.68 3.23
C GLY A 593 32.53 40.63 4.65
N LEU A 594 33.85 40.77 4.74
CA LEU A 594 34.57 40.76 6.02
C LEU A 594 34.25 41.95 6.93
N ASP A 595 33.59 42.96 6.40
CA ASP A 595 33.16 44.20 7.09
C ASP A 595 31.85 44.04 7.88
N VAL A 596 31.20 42.86 7.81
CA VAL A 596 29.93 42.61 8.49
C VAL A 596 30.16 41.95 9.84
N ASP A 597 29.86 42.68 10.92
CA ASP A 597 29.91 42.14 12.28
C ASP A 597 28.54 41.59 12.71
N ILE A 598 28.49 40.27 12.94
CA ILE A 598 27.29 39.53 13.35
C ILE A 598 26.76 40.05 14.69
N MET A 599 27.66 40.43 15.61
CA MET A 599 27.27 40.88 16.95
C MET A 599 26.56 42.23 16.90
N THR A 600 27.09 43.13 16.11
CA THR A 600 26.47 44.44 15.87
C THR A 600 25.09 44.32 15.23
N LEU A 601 24.95 43.45 14.23
CA LEU A 601 23.65 43.17 13.60
C LEU A 601 22.67 42.52 14.59
N ALA A 602 23.11 41.59 15.42
CA ALA A 602 22.27 40.96 16.43
C ALA A 602 21.75 41.97 17.49
N ILE A 603 22.54 42.99 17.83
CA ILE A 603 22.10 44.08 18.72
C ILE A 603 21.08 44.98 18.01
N GLN A 604 21.35 45.36 16.75
CA GLN A 604 20.47 46.24 15.97
C GLN A 604 19.11 45.62 15.62
N THR A 605 19.02 44.29 15.60
CA THR A 605 17.79 43.54 15.34
C THR A 605 17.00 43.19 16.61
N ASP A 606 17.17 43.98 17.67
CA ASP A 606 16.43 43.79 18.92
C ASP A 606 14.91 43.94 18.70
N GLY A 607 14.13 43.03 19.28
CA GLY A 607 12.67 42.95 19.11
C GLY A 607 12.19 42.41 17.77
N CYS A 608 13.07 41.93 16.89
CA CYS A 608 12.69 41.31 15.64
C CYS A 608 12.40 39.81 15.81
N SER A 609 11.44 39.30 15.04
CA SER A 609 11.17 37.87 14.90
C SER A 609 12.26 37.17 14.08
N GLY A 610 12.34 35.83 14.16
CA GLY A 610 13.25 35.05 13.33
C GLY A 610 12.99 35.23 11.82
N ALA A 611 11.74 35.37 11.43
CA ALA A 611 11.35 35.61 10.04
C ALA A 611 11.82 36.98 9.53
N GLU A 612 11.76 38.02 10.39
CA GLU A 612 12.22 39.37 10.04
C GLU A 612 13.74 39.42 9.89
N ILE A 613 14.49 38.71 10.72
CA ILE A 613 15.95 38.59 10.58
C ILE A 613 16.32 37.93 9.25
N VAL A 614 15.58 36.89 8.85
CA VAL A 614 15.77 36.23 7.56
C VAL A 614 15.41 37.19 6.41
N ALA A 615 14.32 37.93 6.53
CA ALA A 615 13.92 38.94 5.54
C ALA A 615 14.96 40.06 5.41
N LEU A 616 15.55 40.49 6.53
CA LEU A 616 16.64 41.46 6.53
C LEU A 616 17.85 40.97 5.72
N CYS A 617 18.24 39.70 5.87
CA CYS A 617 19.33 39.11 5.11
C CYS A 617 19.02 39.05 3.61
N GLN A 618 17.79 38.72 3.26
CA GLN A 618 17.34 38.69 1.85
C GLN A 618 17.32 40.10 1.23
N GLU A 619 16.81 41.08 1.97
CA GLU A 619 16.77 42.48 1.54
C GLU A 619 18.16 43.04 1.34
N ALA A 620 19.11 42.73 2.26
CA ALA A 620 20.51 43.12 2.10
C ALA A 620 21.14 42.52 0.83
N GLY A 621 20.79 41.27 0.49
CA GLY A 621 21.20 40.66 -0.77
C GLY A 621 20.60 41.35 -2.00
N LEU A 622 19.32 41.71 -1.96
CA LEU A 622 18.67 42.47 -3.02
C LEU A 622 19.27 43.85 -3.18
N GLN A 623 19.63 44.53 -2.10
CA GLN A 623 20.30 45.84 -2.15
C GLN A 623 21.71 45.72 -2.78
N ALA A 624 22.44 44.65 -2.51
CA ALA A 624 23.73 44.38 -3.16
C ALA A 624 23.57 44.19 -4.68
N MET A 625 22.57 43.36 -5.10
CA MET A 625 22.27 43.14 -6.51
C MET A 625 21.75 44.39 -7.25
N ASN A 626 21.04 45.27 -6.54
CA ASN A 626 20.58 46.55 -7.11
C ASN A 626 21.72 47.53 -7.37
N GLU A 627 22.78 47.47 -6.56
CA GLU A 627 23.99 48.29 -6.78
C GLU A 627 24.88 47.73 -7.88
N ASP A 628 25.12 46.44 -7.85
CA ASP A 628 25.88 45.73 -8.86
C ASP A 628 25.43 44.24 -8.90
N ILE A 629 24.92 43.82 -10.07
CA ILE A 629 24.42 42.45 -10.29
C ILE A 629 25.55 41.42 -10.10
N ASP A 630 26.79 41.78 -10.43
CA ASP A 630 27.97 40.93 -10.35
C ASP A 630 28.73 41.10 -9.01
N SER A 631 28.12 41.71 -8.00
CA SER A 631 28.72 41.91 -6.67
C SER A 631 29.15 40.61 -6.02
N PRO A 632 30.42 40.42 -5.65
CA PRO A 632 30.93 39.17 -5.10
C PRO A 632 30.47 38.89 -3.67
N CYS A 633 30.06 39.91 -2.92
CA CYS A 633 29.65 39.76 -1.51
C CYS A 633 28.71 40.87 -1.07
N ILE A 634 27.98 40.57 0.01
CA ILE A 634 27.09 41.54 0.68
C ILE A 634 27.89 42.28 1.75
N SER A 635 27.99 43.59 1.66
CA SER A 635 28.73 44.43 2.59
C SER A 635 27.86 45.01 3.71
N GLY A 636 28.48 45.53 4.76
CA GLY A 636 27.79 46.15 5.90
C GLY A 636 26.90 47.36 5.55
N CYS A 637 27.22 48.06 4.43
CA CYS A 637 26.38 49.16 3.96
C CYS A 637 25.03 48.69 3.45
N HIS A 638 24.95 47.51 2.80
CA HIS A 638 23.68 46.93 2.33
C HIS A 638 22.79 46.52 3.49
N PHE A 639 23.35 45.92 4.55
CA PHE A 639 22.64 45.63 5.79
C PHE A 639 22.12 46.91 6.47
N SER A 640 22.94 47.99 6.48
CA SER A 640 22.52 49.28 7.06
C SER A 640 21.36 49.92 6.29
N LYS A 641 21.29 49.75 4.97
CA LYS A 641 20.15 50.16 4.14
C LYS A 641 18.94 49.31 4.40
N ALA A 642 19.08 47.98 4.42
CA ALA A 642 18.02 47.04 4.68
C ALA A 642 17.39 47.25 6.09
N LEU A 643 18.18 47.53 7.12
CA LEU A 643 17.70 47.85 8.47
C LEU A 643 16.75 49.05 8.51
N LYS A 644 16.96 50.07 7.65
CA LYS A 644 16.08 51.24 7.57
C LYS A 644 14.72 50.90 6.99
N CYS A 645 14.64 49.85 6.13
CA CYS A 645 13.40 49.41 5.51
C CYS A 645 12.67 48.35 6.34
N LEU A 646 13.28 47.85 7.42
CA LEU A 646 12.74 46.74 8.22
C LEU A 646 11.54 47.23 9.05
N ASN A 647 10.37 46.63 8.80
CA ASN A 647 9.18 46.83 9.61
C ASN A 647 9.15 45.77 10.73
N ARG A 648 9.11 46.21 11.99
CA ARG A 648 8.95 45.31 13.15
C ARG A 648 7.48 44.97 13.35
N SER A 649 7.10 43.72 13.24
CA SER A 649 5.72 43.26 13.44
C SER A 649 5.41 42.90 14.90
N ILE A 650 6.43 42.66 15.71
CA ILE A 650 6.26 42.34 17.13
C ILE A 650 6.25 43.67 17.95
N THR A 651 5.12 43.98 18.56
CA THR A 651 4.98 45.12 19.45
C THR A 651 5.28 44.70 20.90
N PRO A 652 5.81 45.62 21.75
CA PRO A 652 6.04 45.34 23.18
C PRO A 652 4.75 44.91 23.91
N GLU A 653 3.61 45.40 23.47
CA GLU A 653 2.30 45.04 24.03
C GLU A 653 1.96 43.56 23.75
N MET A 654 2.27 43.07 22.55
CA MET A 654 2.09 41.65 22.21
C MET A 654 2.98 40.75 23.09
N VAL A 655 4.24 41.09 23.27
CA VAL A 655 5.14 40.31 24.12
C VAL A 655 4.61 40.24 25.55
N LYS A 656 4.16 41.37 26.10
CA LYS A 656 3.58 41.47 27.44
C LYS A 656 2.31 40.61 27.56
N PHE A 657 1.45 40.63 26.56
CA PHE A 657 0.25 39.77 26.51
C PHE A 657 0.61 38.28 26.61
N TYR A 658 1.57 37.79 25.81
CA TYR A 658 1.97 36.39 25.87
C TYR A 658 2.67 36.00 27.19
N GLU A 659 3.41 36.93 27.81
CA GLU A 659 4.03 36.72 29.12
C GLU A 659 2.98 36.63 30.23
N GLU A 660 1.98 37.49 30.21
CA GLU A 660 0.83 37.43 31.12
C GLU A 660 0.03 36.15 30.93
N PHE A 661 -0.18 35.73 29.69
CA PHE A 661 -0.84 34.48 29.37
C PHE A 661 -0.03 33.27 29.89
N LYS A 662 1.29 33.26 29.70
CA LYS A 662 2.21 32.23 30.25
C LYS A 662 2.12 32.20 31.79
N ALA A 663 2.09 33.34 32.46
CA ALA A 663 1.97 33.43 33.92
C ALA A 663 0.57 32.97 34.41
N GLY A 664 -0.48 33.18 33.62
CA GLY A 664 -1.84 32.65 33.88
C GLY A 664 -1.91 31.14 33.84
N ILE A 665 -1.29 30.51 32.85
CA ILE A 665 -1.22 29.06 32.74
C ILE A 665 -0.46 28.43 33.90
N ALA A 666 0.61 29.05 34.38
CA ALA A 666 1.39 28.54 35.51
C ALA A 666 0.65 28.56 36.86
N LYS A 667 -0.51 29.20 36.92
CA LYS A 667 -1.38 29.29 38.13
C LYS A 667 -2.56 28.32 38.11
N VAL A 668 -2.83 27.68 36.97
CA VAL A 668 -3.86 26.63 36.79
C VAL A 668 -3.16 25.25 36.76
#